data_4046417b741b33149b09afd3a7271bfa
#
_entry.id   4046417b741b33149b09afd3a7271bfa
#
_cell.length_a   1.000
_cell.length_b   1.000
_cell.length_c   1.000
_cell.angle_alpha   90.00
_cell.angle_beta   90.00
_cell.angle_gamma   90.00
#
_symmetry.space_group_name_H-M   'P 1'
#
loop_
_entity.id
_entity.type
_entity.pdbx_description
1 polymer ?
#
loop_
_entity_poly.entity_id
_entity_poly.type
_entity_poly.pdbx_seq_one_letter_code
_entity_poly.pdbx_strand_id
1 'polypeptide(L)'
;MNKAERYSHLLAPIRIAGHTYRSRVVSAPWGGIWNEDPECHDADPEQLAEIDLRAGGGQAAFLVGETPVTAAGGRGANEFYGFDDQSEEHTRRYRQFAQRIHDNGALALVELCHVGQAKSEIEGEEQPIGPMELTNGDGVFIRAMTEEDVEQLCADFVKAARFCQEAGFDGVCLHCGHGWLFHQFLSPRTNQRIDRFGGSLENRSRLSVMVLQALREACGREFILECRVSGSEHVPGGYSLEDICGYCRYLSQYADLIHVSAGLYQDPSGTWQESTLYEPHGCNADVAAAIRAAVDIPVAVVGGINSPEQAEELIAQGKCDLVVLCRQLTADPFFTQKVREGRPEEIRRCLRCMRCFPGPFEEAWAELNGQFPEGCSINPCADHPERWRVEPAEEKKTVLIVGGGVAGLQAAVTARDRGHEVVLLEKSGQLGGILNFSVHDPDKNDLAGFARAMEAQARAKGADLRLNTVLTGERLADIRPDEVILAIGSHPLQPPIPGLDGANVVLAMDAYAPDARLGHKVVVLGGGLVGCETAVHLWKQGHEVELVEMREELAPDAYRLHKRRLRELIAQHVKTHMGARCLAVTEAGVQVEGPDGSVQLIPADTVVAALGMRANDTGELEALVQRAGVPCHKIGDCVRARKIYDAVSEGYLSALSL
;
A
#
# COMPACT_ATOMS: atom_id res chain seq x y z
N MET A 1 28.98 -14.43 -8.77
CA MET A 1 27.86 -13.83 -9.54
C MET A 1 27.65 -12.43 -8.99
N ASN A 2 27.72 -11.41 -9.82
CA ASN A 2 27.41 -10.03 -9.42
C ASN A 2 25.95 -10.02 -8.89
N LYS A 3 25.66 -9.30 -7.80
CA LYS A 3 24.30 -9.27 -7.23
C LYS A 3 23.24 -8.86 -8.27
N ALA A 4 23.58 -7.98 -9.22
CA ALA A 4 22.68 -7.58 -10.31
C ALA A 4 22.39 -8.72 -11.33
N GLU A 5 23.33 -9.66 -11.55
CA GLU A 5 23.13 -10.80 -12.44
C GLU A 5 22.05 -11.77 -11.94
N ARG A 6 21.77 -11.74 -10.64
CA ARG A 6 20.69 -12.52 -10.01
C ARG A 6 19.30 -12.10 -10.50
N TYR A 7 19.14 -10.86 -10.97
CA TYR A 7 17.89 -10.25 -11.39
C TYR A 7 17.87 -9.97 -12.90
N SER A 8 18.44 -10.89 -13.69
CA SER A 8 18.64 -10.70 -15.13
C SER A 8 17.33 -10.62 -15.93
N HIS A 9 16.26 -11.31 -15.50
CA HIS A 9 14.95 -11.22 -16.17
C HIS A 9 14.25 -9.90 -15.80
N LEU A 10 14.26 -9.51 -14.54
CA LEU A 10 13.63 -8.28 -14.06
C LEU A 10 14.24 -7.02 -14.68
N LEU A 11 15.56 -7.03 -14.88
CA LEU A 11 16.31 -5.90 -15.44
C LEU A 11 16.41 -5.93 -16.97
N ALA A 12 15.99 -7.03 -17.62
CA ALA A 12 16.03 -7.14 -19.08
C ALA A 12 15.04 -6.17 -19.75
N PRO A 13 15.42 -5.50 -20.84
CA PRO A 13 14.49 -4.71 -21.61
C PRO A 13 13.46 -5.58 -22.33
N ILE A 14 12.32 -4.98 -22.70
CA ILE A 14 11.30 -5.58 -23.59
C ILE A 14 10.79 -4.51 -24.56
N ARG A 15 10.42 -4.93 -25.78
CA ARG A 15 9.81 -4.04 -26.78
C ARG A 15 8.30 -4.27 -26.85
N ILE A 16 7.53 -3.18 -26.75
CA ILE A 16 6.06 -3.17 -26.86
C ILE A 16 5.67 -1.96 -27.73
N ALA A 17 4.84 -2.18 -28.76
CA ALA A 17 4.39 -1.14 -29.71
C ALA A 17 5.53 -0.26 -30.28
N GLY A 18 6.72 -0.86 -30.51
CA GLY A 18 7.90 -0.13 -31.01
C GLY A 18 8.75 0.54 -29.94
N HIS A 19 8.24 0.77 -28.73
CA HIS A 19 8.94 1.37 -27.60
C HIS A 19 9.77 0.33 -26.83
N THR A 20 10.86 0.80 -26.20
CA THR A 20 11.71 -0.04 -25.36
C THR A 20 11.45 0.26 -23.88
N TYR A 21 10.84 -0.69 -23.18
CA TYR A 21 10.79 -0.71 -21.72
C TYR A 21 12.15 -1.12 -21.19
N ARG A 22 12.85 -0.23 -20.47
CA ARG A 22 14.25 -0.40 -20.02
C ARG A 22 14.46 -1.44 -18.91
N SER A 23 13.37 -1.94 -18.32
CA SER A 23 13.28 -3.01 -17.32
C SER A 23 11.92 -3.66 -17.39
N ARG A 24 11.68 -4.66 -16.57
CA ARG A 24 10.36 -5.32 -16.46
C ARG A 24 9.51 -4.76 -15.31
N VAL A 25 9.89 -3.59 -14.77
CA VAL A 25 9.16 -2.92 -13.68
C VAL A 25 8.44 -1.70 -14.20
N VAL A 26 7.14 -1.62 -13.93
CA VAL A 26 6.25 -0.51 -14.31
C VAL A 26 5.64 0.09 -13.05
N SER A 27 5.52 1.42 -13.00
CA SER A 27 4.74 2.11 -11.97
C SER A 27 3.25 2.00 -12.30
N ALA A 28 2.47 1.46 -11.37
CA ALA A 28 1.01 1.42 -11.48
C ALA A 28 0.44 2.84 -11.61
N PRO A 29 -0.81 2.98 -12.10
CA PRO A 29 -1.52 4.26 -12.09
C PRO A 29 -1.45 4.91 -10.72
N TRP A 30 -0.98 6.15 -10.69
CA TRP A 30 -0.76 6.92 -9.47
C TRP A 30 -1.10 8.39 -9.71
N GLY A 31 -1.95 8.94 -8.84
CA GLY A 31 -2.34 10.33 -8.83
C GLY A 31 -2.99 10.81 -10.14
N GLY A 32 -3.84 11.82 -10.04
CA GLY A 32 -4.30 12.57 -11.21
C GLY A 32 -3.36 13.75 -11.50
N ILE A 33 -3.64 14.47 -12.57
CA ILE A 33 -2.96 15.74 -12.89
C ILE A 33 -3.85 16.89 -12.40
N TRP A 34 -3.59 17.39 -11.20
CA TRP A 34 -4.30 18.54 -10.64
C TRP A 34 -3.31 19.58 -10.11
N ASN A 35 -3.83 20.74 -9.71
CA ASN A 35 -3.14 21.69 -8.87
C ASN A 35 -4.13 22.19 -7.82
N GLU A 36 -3.72 22.20 -6.55
CA GLU A 36 -4.55 22.68 -5.45
C GLU A 36 -4.82 24.19 -5.54
N ASP A 37 -3.92 24.94 -6.17
CA ASP A 37 -4.10 26.36 -6.46
C ASP A 37 -4.87 26.53 -7.79
N PRO A 38 -6.15 26.93 -7.76
CA PRO A 38 -6.94 27.14 -8.98
C PRO A 38 -6.44 28.30 -9.85
N GLU A 39 -5.58 29.18 -9.33
CA GLU A 39 -4.94 30.25 -10.12
C GLU A 39 -3.60 29.81 -10.70
N CYS A 40 -3.08 28.65 -10.32
CA CYS A 40 -1.83 28.11 -10.85
C CYS A 40 -2.07 27.34 -12.15
N HIS A 41 -1.46 27.81 -13.23
CA HIS A 41 -1.59 27.26 -14.58
C HIS A 41 -0.57 26.15 -14.90
N ASP A 42 0.36 25.87 -14.00
CA ASP A 42 1.39 24.85 -14.14
C ASP A 42 1.04 23.60 -13.31
N ALA A 43 1.74 22.51 -13.57
CA ALA A 43 1.63 21.29 -12.78
C ALA A 43 2.13 21.53 -11.34
N ASP A 44 1.49 20.85 -10.39
CA ASP A 44 1.85 20.95 -8.97
C ASP A 44 3.31 20.50 -8.73
N PRO A 45 4.14 21.30 -8.03
CA PRO A 45 5.54 20.95 -7.75
C PRO A 45 5.72 19.64 -6.97
N GLU A 46 4.83 19.31 -6.02
CA GLU A 46 4.89 18.05 -5.25
C GLU A 46 4.61 16.86 -6.17
N GLN A 47 3.64 16.99 -7.09
CA GLN A 47 3.37 15.94 -8.08
C GLN A 47 4.56 15.74 -9.03
N LEU A 48 5.19 16.81 -9.50
CA LEU A 48 6.38 16.71 -10.35
C LEU A 48 7.56 16.07 -9.61
N ALA A 49 7.73 16.39 -8.32
CA ALA A 49 8.75 15.75 -7.49
C ALA A 49 8.46 14.26 -7.23
N GLU A 50 7.20 13.87 -7.06
CA GLU A 50 6.81 12.46 -6.96
C GLU A 50 7.14 11.69 -8.27
N ILE A 51 6.95 12.32 -9.44
CA ILE A 51 7.38 11.75 -10.72
C ILE A 51 8.90 11.57 -10.75
N ASP A 52 9.67 12.56 -10.30
CA ASP A 52 11.13 12.46 -10.25
C ASP A 52 11.60 11.27 -9.41
N LEU A 53 10.94 11.03 -8.28
CA LEU A 53 11.26 9.89 -7.44
C LEU A 53 10.86 8.56 -8.11
N ARG A 54 9.61 8.43 -8.57
CA ARG A 54 9.09 7.17 -9.09
C ARG A 54 9.63 6.82 -10.46
N ALA A 55 9.62 7.73 -11.42
CA ALA A 55 10.18 7.49 -12.74
C ALA A 55 11.71 7.42 -12.68
N GLY A 56 12.37 8.32 -11.91
CA GLY A 56 13.81 8.35 -11.71
C GLY A 56 14.37 7.11 -11.01
N GLY A 57 13.54 6.39 -10.24
CA GLY A 57 13.90 5.12 -9.59
C GLY A 57 14.19 3.95 -10.51
N GLY A 58 14.15 4.14 -11.85
CA GLY A 58 14.58 3.15 -12.85
C GLY A 58 13.47 2.28 -13.42
N GLN A 59 12.21 2.58 -13.15
CA GLN A 59 11.04 1.95 -13.73
C GLN A 59 11.00 2.20 -15.24
N ALA A 60 10.39 1.25 -15.99
CA ALA A 60 10.35 1.32 -17.45
C ALA A 60 9.24 2.25 -17.96
N ALA A 61 8.12 2.31 -17.25
CA ALA A 61 7.01 3.17 -17.56
C ALA A 61 6.36 3.71 -16.27
N PHE A 62 5.72 4.85 -16.39
CA PHE A 62 4.93 5.49 -15.34
C PHE A 62 3.52 5.74 -15.89
N LEU A 63 2.50 5.23 -15.18
CA LEU A 63 1.11 5.46 -15.50
C LEU A 63 0.55 6.57 -14.60
N VAL A 64 0.01 7.61 -15.23
CA VAL A 64 -0.75 8.67 -14.56
C VAL A 64 -2.23 8.24 -14.48
N GLY A 65 -2.91 8.48 -13.41
CA GLY A 65 -4.36 8.23 -13.31
C GLY A 65 -4.77 7.47 -12.07
N GLU A 66 -6.06 7.12 -11.95
CA GLU A 66 -7.04 7.05 -13.07
C GLU A 66 -7.57 8.44 -13.48
N THR A 67 -7.85 8.63 -14.77
CA THR A 67 -8.38 9.89 -15.32
C THR A 67 -9.66 9.61 -16.10
N PRO A 68 -10.81 10.18 -15.72
CA PRO A 68 -12.06 10.01 -16.46
C PRO A 68 -11.99 10.70 -17.81
N VAL A 69 -12.54 10.06 -18.85
CA VAL A 69 -12.54 10.61 -20.22
C VAL A 69 -13.48 11.80 -20.37
N THR A 70 -14.51 11.88 -19.53
CA THR A 70 -15.45 13.01 -19.43
C THR A 70 -15.74 13.26 -17.94
N ALA A 71 -16.23 14.46 -17.60
CA ALA A 71 -16.68 14.76 -16.23
C ALA A 71 -17.83 13.82 -15.80
N ALA A 72 -18.74 13.48 -16.72
CA ALA A 72 -19.79 12.49 -16.50
C ALA A 72 -19.24 11.10 -16.19
N GLY A 73 -18.07 10.76 -16.72
CA GLY A 73 -17.36 9.50 -16.49
C GLY A 73 -16.63 9.42 -15.14
N GLY A 74 -16.49 10.50 -14.38
CA GLY A 74 -15.90 10.51 -13.03
C GLY A 74 -16.90 10.14 -11.93
N ARG A 75 -16.44 9.91 -10.69
CA ARG A 75 -17.31 9.52 -9.55
C ARG A 75 -18.13 10.68 -8.99
N GLY A 76 -17.55 11.85 -8.84
CA GLY A 76 -18.18 13.03 -8.23
C GLY A 76 -17.50 14.34 -8.62
N ALA A 77 -17.99 15.46 -8.09
CA ALA A 77 -17.65 16.83 -8.45
C ALA A 77 -16.17 17.20 -8.39
N ASN A 78 -15.42 16.55 -7.50
CA ASN A 78 -14.02 16.88 -7.23
C ASN A 78 -13.03 15.86 -7.85
N GLU A 79 -13.54 14.88 -8.58
CA GLU A 79 -12.68 13.90 -9.23
C GLU A 79 -12.22 14.39 -10.61
N PHE A 80 -11.05 15.00 -10.60
CA PHE A 80 -10.18 15.20 -11.75
C PHE A 80 -10.84 15.73 -13.02
N TYR A 81 -10.32 16.81 -13.52
CA TYR A 81 -10.64 17.39 -14.80
C TYR A 81 -10.62 16.31 -15.89
N GLY A 82 -11.80 15.86 -16.32
CA GLY A 82 -11.94 14.99 -17.48
C GLY A 82 -11.38 15.71 -18.73
N PHE A 83 -11.20 14.96 -19.81
CA PHE A 83 -10.72 15.52 -21.08
C PHE A 83 -11.76 16.38 -21.82
N ASP A 84 -12.84 16.79 -21.14
CA ASP A 84 -13.82 17.77 -21.66
C ASP A 84 -13.16 19.14 -21.81
N ASP A 85 -12.34 19.55 -20.83
CA ASP A 85 -11.50 20.73 -20.94
C ASP A 85 -10.19 20.40 -21.66
N GLN A 86 -10.04 20.98 -22.86
CA GLN A 86 -8.79 20.95 -23.64
C GLN A 86 -8.19 22.34 -23.77
N SER A 87 -8.31 23.14 -22.72
CA SER A 87 -7.67 24.45 -22.65
C SER A 87 -6.15 24.34 -22.85
N GLU A 88 -5.52 25.46 -23.25
CA GLU A 88 -4.07 25.53 -23.41
C GLU A 88 -3.35 25.27 -22.07
N GLU A 89 -3.97 25.64 -20.97
CA GLU A 89 -3.52 25.42 -19.62
C GLU A 89 -3.51 23.93 -19.25
N HIS A 90 -4.62 23.25 -19.48
CA HIS A 90 -4.75 21.80 -19.25
C HIS A 90 -3.73 21.02 -20.09
N THR A 91 -3.61 21.39 -21.39
CA THR A 91 -2.60 20.80 -22.29
C THR A 91 -1.18 21.01 -21.79
N ARG A 92 -0.86 22.19 -21.23
CA ARG A 92 0.47 22.49 -20.71
C ARG A 92 0.82 21.61 -19.51
N ARG A 93 -0.08 21.42 -18.56
CA ARG A 93 0.12 20.53 -17.40
C ARG A 93 0.45 19.10 -17.86
N TYR A 94 -0.33 18.54 -18.77
CA TYR A 94 -0.08 17.21 -19.33
C TYR A 94 1.28 17.10 -20.03
N ARG A 95 1.68 18.13 -20.78
CA ARG A 95 3.02 18.18 -21.41
C ARG A 95 4.13 18.22 -20.35
N GLN A 96 3.97 18.96 -19.28
CA GLN A 96 4.94 19.00 -18.18
C GLN A 96 5.10 17.63 -17.54
N PHE A 97 4.01 16.90 -17.32
CA PHE A 97 4.03 15.53 -16.80
C PHE A 97 4.75 14.56 -17.74
N ALA A 98 4.34 14.52 -19.01
CA ALA A 98 4.96 13.64 -20.00
C ALA A 98 6.47 13.91 -20.12
N GLN A 99 6.85 15.18 -20.23
CA GLN A 99 8.24 15.59 -20.32
C GLN A 99 9.03 15.18 -19.07
N ARG A 100 8.46 15.39 -17.87
CA ARG A 100 9.14 15.05 -16.61
C ARG A 100 9.35 13.55 -16.48
N ILE A 101 8.39 12.73 -16.91
CA ILE A 101 8.53 11.27 -16.94
C ILE A 101 9.65 10.86 -17.92
N HIS A 102 9.69 11.46 -19.11
CA HIS A 102 10.72 11.21 -20.13
C HIS A 102 12.11 11.67 -19.67
N ASP A 103 12.24 12.81 -19.02
CA ASP A 103 13.51 13.31 -18.48
C ASP A 103 14.12 12.32 -17.47
N ASN A 104 13.26 11.57 -16.77
CA ASN A 104 13.64 10.48 -15.90
C ASN A 104 13.84 9.13 -16.63
N GLY A 105 13.69 9.10 -17.96
CA GLY A 105 13.95 7.95 -18.82
C GLY A 105 12.91 6.84 -18.75
N ALA A 106 11.68 7.13 -18.31
CA ALA A 106 10.55 6.22 -18.33
C ALA A 106 9.58 6.58 -19.48
N LEU A 107 8.78 5.61 -19.92
CA LEU A 107 7.67 5.85 -20.82
C LEU A 107 6.49 6.44 -20.03
N ALA A 108 5.76 7.36 -20.66
CA ALA A 108 4.64 8.08 -20.05
C ALA A 108 3.30 7.54 -20.59
N LEU A 109 2.44 7.02 -19.71
CA LEU A 109 1.10 6.55 -20.06
C LEU A 109 0.05 7.21 -19.16
N VAL A 110 -1.20 7.30 -19.64
CA VAL A 110 -2.35 7.77 -18.85
C VAL A 110 -3.39 6.65 -18.76
N GLU A 111 -3.87 6.34 -17.55
CA GLU A 111 -5.00 5.44 -17.36
C GLU A 111 -6.31 6.21 -17.60
N LEU A 112 -7.05 5.80 -18.62
CA LEU A 112 -8.35 6.36 -18.99
C LEU A 112 -9.48 5.51 -18.41
N CYS A 113 -10.44 6.12 -17.75
CA CYS A 113 -11.57 5.43 -17.13
C CYS A 113 -12.92 6.06 -17.43
N HIS A 114 -13.97 5.29 -17.14
CA HIS A 114 -15.35 5.72 -17.00
C HIS A 114 -16.02 4.85 -15.94
N VAL A 115 -16.51 5.44 -14.87
CA VAL A 115 -16.97 4.69 -13.68
C VAL A 115 -18.34 4.00 -13.90
N GLY A 116 -19.11 4.43 -14.91
CA GLY A 116 -20.39 3.82 -15.21
C GLY A 116 -21.38 3.90 -14.05
N GLN A 117 -21.94 2.75 -13.66
CA GLN A 117 -22.90 2.64 -12.54
C GLN A 117 -22.32 2.94 -11.15
N ALA A 118 -21.02 3.16 -11.05
CA ALA A 118 -20.34 3.50 -9.81
C ALA A 118 -20.35 5.00 -9.49
N LYS A 119 -21.06 5.82 -10.27
CA LYS A 119 -21.24 7.25 -10.03
C LYS A 119 -21.91 7.47 -8.67
N SER A 120 -21.28 8.24 -7.78
CA SER A 120 -21.81 8.53 -6.44
C SER A 120 -22.64 9.81 -6.39
N GLU A 121 -22.39 10.76 -7.31
CA GLU A 121 -23.07 12.04 -7.39
C GLU A 121 -23.45 12.36 -8.82
N ILE A 122 -24.47 13.19 -8.99
CA ILE A 122 -24.87 13.76 -10.28
C ILE A 122 -24.51 15.24 -10.27
N GLU A 123 -23.63 15.64 -11.19
CA GLU A 123 -23.36 17.04 -11.47
C GLU A 123 -24.01 17.45 -12.79
N GLY A 124 -24.68 18.59 -12.75
CA GLY A 124 -25.34 19.12 -13.93
C GLY A 124 -26.54 18.28 -14.38
N GLU A 125 -26.79 18.28 -15.69
CA GLU A 125 -27.91 17.57 -16.32
C GLU A 125 -27.51 16.19 -16.87
N GLU A 126 -26.26 15.75 -16.71
CA GLU A 126 -25.77 14.50 -17.28
C GLU A 126 -26.21 13.28 -16.49
N GLN A 127 -27.05 12.46 -17.12
CA GLN A 127 -27.56 11.23 -16.54
C GLN A 127 -26.49 10.14 -16.56
N PRO A 128 -26.08 9.57 -15.40
CA PRO A 128 -25.14 8.47 -15.36
C PRO A 128 -25.64 7.27 -16.17
N ILE A 129 -24.70 6.58 -16.82
CA ILE A 129 -24.96 5.47 -17.72
C ILE A 129 -24.24 4.20 -17.28
N GLY A 130 -24.83 3.05 -17.65
CA GLY A 130 -24.26 1.74 -17.35
C GLY A 130 -24.84 0.66 -18.26
N PRO A 131 -24.48 -0.63 -18.08
CA PRO A 131 -25.04 -1.70 -18.91
C PRO A 131 -26.56 -1.86 -18.73
N MET A 132 -27.07 -1.60 -17.54
CA MET A 132 -28.47 -1.79 -17.17
C MET A 132 -29.03 -0.55 -16.49
N GLU A 133 -30.36 -0.38 -16.57
CA GLU A 133 -31.07 0.58 -15.76
C GLU A 133 -31.14 0.08 -14.31
N LEU A 134 -30.71 0.89 -13.36
CA LEU A 134 -30.78 0.59 -11.92
C LEU A 134 -30.63 1.87 -11.06
N THR A 135 -30.99 1.77 -9.79
CA THR A 135 -30.55 2.73 -8.77
C THR A 135 -29.41 2.08 -7.97
N ASN A 136 -28.26 2.74 -7.93
CA ASN A 136 -27.07 2.19 -7.27
C ASN A 136 -27.15 2.32 -5.72
N GLY A 137 -26.11 1.86 -5.02
CA GLY A 137 -26.04 1.87 -3.55
C GLY A 137 -26.08 3.27 -2.93
N ASP A 138 -25.69 4.31 -3.67
CA ASP A 138 -25.70 5.71 -3.24
C ASP A 138 -27.04 6.42 -3.58
N GLY A 139 -28.02 5.68 -4.12
CA GLY A 139 -29.33 6.21 -4.47
C GLY A 139 -29.38 6.93 -5.83
N VAL A 140 -28.32 6.87 -6.61
CA VAL A 140 -28.21 7.50 -7.93
C VAL A 140 -28.87 6.61 -8.99
N PHE A 141 -29.79 7.17 -9.78
CA PHE A 141 -30.40 6.48 -10.91
C PHE A 141 -29.43 6.41 -12.10
N ILE A 142 -29.19 5.21 -12.59
CA ILE A 142 -28.32 4.91 -13.73
C ILE A 142 -29.19 4.49 -14.91
N ARG A 143 -29.02 5.13 -16.04
CA ARG A 143 -29.70 4.77 -17.29
C ARG A 143 -28.92 3.68 -18.04
N ALA A 144 -29.63 2.74 -18.64
CA ALA A 144 -29.02 1.79 -19.57
C ALA A 144 -28.49 2.49 -20.84
N MET A 145 -27.28 2.16 -21.24
CA MET A 145 -26.64 2.70 -22.44
C MET A 145 -27.37 2.28 -23.71
N THR A 146 -27.59 3.24 -24.62
CA THR A 146 -28.04 3.04 -25.99
C THR A 146 -26.87 2.78 -26.94
N GLU A 147 -27.13 2.50 -28.22
CA GLU A 147 -26.08 2.41 -29.24
C GLU A 147 -25.43 3.77 -29.52
N GLU A 148 -26.19 4.86 -29.45
CA GLU A 148 -25.66 6.23 -29.57
C GLU A 148 -24.71 6.57 -28.44
N ASP A 149 -25.01 6.15 -27.20
CA ASP A 149 -24.08 6.32 -26.06
C ASP A 149 -22.77 5.54 -26.28
N VAL A 150 -22.82 4.36 -26.87
CA VAL A 150 -21.63 3.57 -27.21
C VAL A 150 -20.78 4.27 -28.28
N GLU A 151 -21.39 4.84 -29.31
CA GLU A 151 -20.69 5.61 -30.35
C GLU A 151 -20.06 6.87 -29.75
N GLN A 152 -20.79 7.61 -28.90
CA GLN A 152 -20.29 8.78 -28.22
C GLN A 152 -19.11 8.42 -27.27
N LEU A 153 -19.24 7.34 -26.49
CA LEU A 153 -18.17 6.87 -25.61
C LEU A 153 -16.90 6.54 -26.41
N CYS A 154 -17.01 5.88 -27.58
CA CYS A 154 -15.85 5.65 -28.44
C CYS A 154 -15.21 6.96 -28.89
N ALA A 155 -15.98 7.97 -29.22
CA ALA A 155 -15.48 9.30 -29.60
C ALA A 155 -14.78 10.01 -28.42
N ASP A 156 -15.32 9.91 -27.20
CA ASP A 156 -14.75 10.51 -26.02
C ASP A 156 -13.40 9.88 -25.66
N PHE A 157 -13.28 8.56 -25.70
CA PHE A 157 -12.00 7.87 -25.51
C PHE A 157 -10.97 8.23 -26.58
N VAL A 158 -11.40 8.34 -27.85
CA VAL A 158 -10.50 8.80 -28.94
C VAL A 158 -10.05 10.23 -28.71
N LYS A 159 -10.95 11.13 -28.30
CA LYS A 159 -10.64 12.53 -27.98
C LYS A 159 -9.59 12.60 -26.86
N ALA A 160 -9.79 11.86 -25.77
CA ALA A 160 -8.87 11.79 -24.64
C ALA A 160 -7.49 11.23 -25.05
N ALA A 161 -7.46 10.13 -25.80
CA ALA A 161 -6.21 9.51 -26.22
C ALA A 161 -5.42 10.39 -27.21
N ARG A 162 -6.09 11.08 -28.12
CA ARG A 162 -5.47 12.07 -29.02
C ARG A 162 -4.86 13.22 -28.24
N PHE A 163 -5.58 13.75 -27.25
CA PHE A 163 -5.06 14.78 -26.37
C PHE A 163 -3.78 14.32 -25.65
N CYS A 164 -3.78 13.09 -25.08
CA CYS A 164 -2.59 12.52 -24.45
C CYS A 164 -1.42 12.38 -25.45
N GLN A 165 -1.70 11.91 -26.67
CA GLN A 165 -0.71 11.78 -27.74
C GLN A 165 -0.10 13.15 -28.14
N GLU A 166 -0.92 14.18 -28.27
CA GLU A 166 -0.51 15.56 -28.58
C GLU A 166 0.25 16.22 -27.40
N ALA A 167 -0.06 15.83 -26.17
CA ALA A 167 0.68 16.24 -24.99
C ALA A 167 2.03 15.52 -24.83
N GLY A 168 2.31 14.49 -25.64
CA GLY A 168 3.60 13.80 -25.67
C GLY A 168 3.65 12.48 -24.88
N PHE A 169 2.51 11.94 -24.44
CA PHE A 169 2.47 10.60 -23.85
C PHE A 169 2.68 9.50 -24.91
N ASP A 170 3.32 8.40 -24.49
CA ASP A 170 3.64 7.26 -25.36
C ASP A 170 2.44 6.31 -25.54
N GLY A 171 1.41 6.41 -24.70
CA GLY A 171 0.25 5.55 -24.75
C GLY A 171 -0.79 5.84 -23.69
N VAL A 172 -1.84 5.03 -23.72
CA VAL A 172 -2.92 5.03 -22.73
C VAL A 172 -3.20 3.63 -22.20
N CYS A 173 -3.68 3.55 -20.97
CA CYS A 173 -4.19 2.33 -20.35
C CYS A 173 -5.71 2.41 -20.22
N LEU A 174 -6.42 1.46 -20.81
CA LEU A 174 -7.88 1.35 -20.67
C LEU A 174 -8.20 0.66 -19.34
N HIS A 175 -8.94 1.32 -18.46
CA HIS A 175 -9.35 0.74 -17.19
C HIS A 175 -10.55 -0.21 -17.37
N CYS A 176 -10.24 -1.48 -17.65
CA CYS A 176 -11.22 -2.54 -17.88
C CYS A 176 -11.47 -3.44 -16.65
N GLY A 177 -11.13 -2.96 -15.46
CA GLY A 177 -11.22 -3.71 -14.20
C GLY A 177 -12.03 -3.00 -13.11
N HIS A 178 -11.95 -3.54 -11.89
CA HIS A 178 -12.36 -2.98 -10.62
C HIS A 178 -13.83 -2.53 -10.48
N GLY A 179 -14.71 -3.00 -11.38
CA GLY A 179 -16.12 -2.64 -11.37
C GLY A 179 -16.45 -1.36 -12.14
N TRP A 180 -15.51 -0.80 -12.95
CA TRP A 180 -15.77 0.32 -13.85
C TRP A 180 -16.52 -0.10 -15.10
N LEU A 181 -16.89 0.82 -15.98
CA LEU A 181 -17.84 0.62 -17.06
C LEU A 181 -17.55 -0.62 -17.94
N PHE A 182 -16.32 -0.79 -18.41
CA PHE A 182 -15.96 -1.96 -19.23
C PHE A 182 -16.07 -3.28 -18.47
N HIS A 183 -15.69 -3.28 -17.19
CA HIS A 183 -15.87 -4.42 -16.30
C HIS A 183 -17.37 -4.71 -16.08
N GLN A 184 -18.20 -3.67 -15.91
CA GLN A 184 -19.65 -3.81 -15.74
C GLN A 184 -20.28 -4.49 -16.96
N PHE A 185 -19.80 -4.18 -18.18
CA PHE A 185 -20.23 -4.84 -19.40
C PHE A 185 -19.75 -6.30 -19.49
N LEU A 186 -18.54 -6.58 -19.02
CA LEU A 186 -17.97 -7.94 -19.00
C LEU A 186 -18.69 -8.85 -18.01
N SER A 187 -18.96 -8.36 -16.79
CA SER A 187 -19.48 -9.18 -15.70
C SER A 187 -20.92 -9.64 -15.94
N PRO A 188 -21.22 -10.95 -15.84
CA PRO A 188 -22.60 -11.44 -15.93
C PRO A 188 -23.46 -11.02 -14.73
N ARG A 189 -22.85 -10.50 -13.64
CA ARG A 189 -23.56 -9.96 -12.47
C ARG A 189 -24.23 -8.62 -12.77
N THR A 190 -23.57 -7.78 -13.54
CA THR A 190 -24.00 -6.40 -13.84
C THR A 190 -24.60 -6.25 -15.22
N ASN A 191 -24.22 -7.11 -16.16
CA ASN A 191 -24.72 -7.09 -17.53
C ASN A 191 -25.73 -8.21 -17.79
N GLN A 192 -27.01 -7.88 -17.69
CA GLN A 192 -28.15 -8.76 -17.98
C GLN A 192 -28.81 -8.42 -19.34
N ARG A 193 -28.11 -7.70 -20.23
CA ARG A 193 -28.61 -7.32 -21.54
C ARG A 193 -28.88 -8.54 -22.44
N ILE A 194 -29.87 -8.42 -23.30
CA ILE A 194 -30.25 -9.46 -24.26
C ILE A 194 -29.96 -9.05 -25.71
N ASP A 195 -29.35 -7.88 -25.90
CA ASP A 195 -28.93 -7.36 -27.22
C ASP A 195 -27.47 -7.77 -27.53
N ARG A 196 -26.89 -7.14 -28.57
CA ARG A 196 -25.53 -7.41 -29.04
C ARG A 196 -24.41 -7.05 -28.02
N PHE A 197 -24.75 -6.44 -26.88
CA PHE A 197 -23.81 -6.10 -25.80
C PHE A 197 -23.94 -7.00 -24.56
N GLY A 198 -24.81 -8.01 -24.59
CA GLY A 198 -25.06 -8.90 -23.46
C GLY A 198 -25.19 -10.38 -23.85
N GLY A 199 -25.33 -11.24 -22.85
CA GLY A 199 -25.43 -12.70 -23.00
C GLY A 199 -24.06 -13.36 -23.22
N SER A 200 -23.65 -13.63 -24.45
CA SER A 200 -22.39 -14.32 -24.75
C SER A 200 -21.16 -13.49 -24.32
N LEU A 201 -20.02 -14.17 -24.08
CA LEU A 201 -18.77 -13.49 -23.77
C LEU A 201 -18.36 -12.51 -24.88
N GLU A 202 -18.53 -12.89 -26.15
CA GLU A 202 -18.28 -12.02 -27.30
C GLU A 202 -19.06 -10.71 -27.19
N ASN A 203 -20.35 -10.81 -26.89
CA ASN A 203 -21.22 -9.64 -26.77
C ASN A 203 -20.83 -8.77 -25.56
N ARG A 204 -20.54 -9.40 -24.41
CA ARG A 204 -20.10 -8.70 -23.20
C ARG A 204 -18.73 -8.02 -23.37
N SER A 205 -17.89 -8.51 -24.29
CA SER A 205 -16.59 -7.92 -24.63
C SER A 205 -16.69 -6.79 -25.65
N ARG A 206 -17.81 -6.68 -26.38
CA ARG A 206 -17.97 -5.85 -27.59
C ARG A 206 -17.65 -4.38 -27.32
N LEU A 207 -18.15 -3.80 -26.23
CA LEU A 207 -17.90 -2.39 -25.89
C LEU A 207 -16.39 -2.09 -25.81
N SER A 208 -15.66 -2.89 -25.06
CA SER A 208 -14.21 -2.71 -24.89
C SER A 208 -13.46 -2.86 -26.21
N VAL A 209 -13.86 -3.83 -27.04
CA VAL A 209 -13.26 -4.07 -28.35
C VAL A 209 -13.52 -2.90 -29.30
N MET A 210 -14.75 -2.35 -29.33
CA MET A 210 -15.09 -1.18 -30.16
C MET A 210 -14.26 0.04 -29.79
N VAL A 211 -14.12 0.34 -28.49
CA VAL A 211 -13.29 1.45 -28.03
C VAL A 211 -11.82 1.23 -28.40
N LEU A 212 -11.26 0.04 -28.17
CA LEU A 212 -9.86 -0.27 -28.54
C LEU A 212 -9.62 -0.18 -30.04
N GLN A 213 -10.57 -0.65 -30.86
CA GLN A 213 -10.48 -0.52 -32.31
C GLN A 213 -10.45 0.96 -32.71
N ALA A 214 -11.35 1.77 -32.18
CA ALA A 214 -11.41 3.21 -32.48
C ALA A 214 -10.12 3.92 -32.05
N LEU A 215 -9.57 3.58 -30.87
CA LEU A 215 -8.29 4.10 -30.40
C LEU A 215 -7.14 3.71 -31.34
N ARG A 216 -7.07 2.44 -31.76
CA ARG A 216 -6.04 1.95 -32.68
C ARG A 216 -6.08 2.63 -34.03
N GLU A 217 -7.29 2.83 -34.60
CA GLU A 217 -7.49 3.54 -35.84
C GLU A 217 -7.11 5.02 -35.75
N ALA A 218 -7.43 5.65 -34.62
CA ALA A 218 -7.16 7.07 -34.42
C ALA A 218 -5.67 7.35 -34.07
N CYS A 219 -5.03 6.59 -33.19
CA CYS A 219 -3.71 6.90 -32.64
C CYS A 219 -2.56 6.15 -33.34
N GLY A 220 -2.88 5.15 -34.19
CA GLY A 220 -1.86 4.38 -34.93
C GLY A 220 -1.21 3.28 -34.10
N ARG A 221 -0.20 2.58 -34.70
CA ARG A 221 0.39 1.37 -34.12
C ARG A 221 1.53 1.61 -33.14
N GLU A 222 2.13 2.78 -33.15
CA GLU A 222 3.22 3.13 -32.24
C GLU A 222 2.71 3.68 -30.90
N PHE A 223 1.46 4.15 -30.84
CA PHE A 223 0.84 4.57 -29.59
C PHE A 223 0.41 3.35 -28.78
N ILE A 224 0.96 3.21 -27.57
CA ILE A 224 0.76 2.04 -26.70
C ILE A 224 -0.69 2.00 -26.23
N LEU A 225 -1.37 0.87 -26.44
CA LEU A 225 -2.69 0.58 -25.88
C LEU A 225 -2.55 -0.53 -24.84
N GLU A 226 -2.57 -0.17 -23.58
CA GLU A 226 -2.61 -1.09 -22.43
C GLU A 226 -4.07 -1.31 -21.99
N CYS A 227 -4.40 -2.53 -21.51
CA CYS A 227 -5.69 -2.82 -20.90
C CYS A 227 -5.50 -3.37 -19.50
N ARG A 228 -5.98 -2.67 -18.49
CA ARG A 228 -5.98 -3.12 -17.11
C ARG A 228 -7.26 -3.85 -16.78
N VAL A 229 -7.17 -5.14 -16.42
CA VAL A 229 -8.31 -6.02 -16.18
C VAL A 229 -8.29 -6.56 -14.75
N SER A 230 -9.46 -6.86 -14.18
CA SER A 230 -9.56 -7.71 -13.00
C SER A 230 -9.51 -9.17 -13.44
N GLY A 231 -8.46 -9.89 -13.09
CA GLY A 231 -8.32 -11.32 -13.42
C GLY A 231 -9.35 -12.19 -12.70
N SER A 232 -9.89 -11.71 -11.58
CA SER A 232 -11.01 -12.31 -10.83
C SER A 232 -11.78 -11.21 -10.11
N GLU A 233 -13.09 -11.37 -10.02
CA GLU A 233 -13.94 -10.49 -9.20
C GLU A 233 -13.88 -10.85 -7.71
N HIS A 234 -13.47 -12.07 -7.37
CA HIS A 234 -13.47 -12.65 -6.01
C HIS A 234 -14.84 -12.64 -5.30
N VAL A 235 -15.93 -12.64 -6.08
CA VAL A 235 -17.30 -12.66 -5.58
C VAL A 235 -18.12 -13.75 -6.27
N PRO A 236 -19.12 -14.34 -5.60
CA PRO A 236 -19.99 -15.35 -6.20
C PRO A 236 -20.76 -14.80 -7.42
N GLY A 237 -20.87 -15.61 -8.47
CA GLY A 237 -21.60 -15.26 -9.68
C GLY A 237 -20.85 -14.35 -10.66
N GLY A 238 -19.58 -14.03 -10.38
CA GLY A 238 -18.70 -13.36 -11.31
C GLY A 238 -18.29 -14.25 -12.51
N TYR A 239 -17.50 -13.69 -13.40
CA TYR A 239 -16.97 -14.43 -14.55
C TYR A 239 -15.91 -15.46 -14.13
N SER A 240 -15.78 -16.50 -14.96
CA SER A 240 -14.79 -17.58 -14.75
C SER A 240 -13.40 -17.21 -15.24
N LEU A 241 -12.39 -18.04 -14.89
CA LEU A 241 -11.04 -17.94 -15.46
C LEU A 241 -11.04 -18.09 -16.98
N GLU A 242 -11.91 -18.95 -17.53
CA GLU A 242 -12.07 -19.13 -18.97
C GLU A 242 -12.63 -17.88 -19.64
N ASP A 243 -13.63 -17.24 -19.02
CA ASP A 243 -14.21 -15.97 -19.50
C ASP A 243 -13.16 -14.86 -19.57
N ILE A 244 -12.36 -14.66 -18.49
CA ILE A 244 -11.36 -13.59 -18.50
C ILE A 244 -10.23 -13.85 -19.49
N CYS A 245 -9.80 -15.11 -19.66
CA CYS A 245 -8.85 -15.48 -20.72
C CYS A 245 -9.44 -15.23 -22.11
N GLY A 246 -10.72 -15.56 -22.33
CA GLY A 246 -11.45 -15.26 -23.57
C GLY A 246 -11.58 -13.77 -23.83
N TYR A 247 -11.93 -13.00 -22.80
CA TYR A 247 -11.98 -11.54 -22.88
C TYR A 247 -10.64 -10.94 -23.30
N CYS A 248 -9.55 -11.36 -22.68
CA CYS A 248 -8.20 -10.89 -23.01
C CYS A 248 -7.80 -11.24 -24.46
N ARG A 249 -8.27 -12.39 -25.02
CA ARG A 249 -8.09 -12.70 -26.46
C ARG A 249 -8.82 -11.71 -27.36
N TYR A 250 -10.01 -11.24 -26.98
CA TYR A 250 -10.70 -10.21 -27.75
C TYR A 250 -9.96 -8.87 -27.67
N LEU A 251 -9.48 -8.47 -26.48
CA LEU A 251 -8.73 -7.22 -26.30
C LEU A 251 -7.39 -7.23 -27.06
N SER A 252 -6.68 -8.37 -27.07
CA SER A 252 -5.34 -8.51 -27.69
C SER A 252 -5.34 -8.32 -29.21
N GLN A 253 -6.49 -8.26 -29.87
CA GLN A 253 -6.58 -7.90 -31.29
C GLN A 253 -6.16 -6.45 -31.56
N TYR A 254 -6.29 -5.57 -30.56
CA TYR A 254 -6.02 -4.14 -30.69
C TYR A 254 -5.07 -3.61 -29.61
N ALA A 255 -5.01 -4.24 -28.44
CA ALA A 255 -4.12 -3.88 -27.35
C ALA A 255 -2.69 -4.40 -27.57
N ASP A 256 -1.72 -3.77 -26.93
CA ASP A 256 -0.30 -4.14 -26.96
C ASP A 256 0.16 -4.79 -25.64
N LEU A 257 -0.59 -4.61 -24.54
CA LEU A 257 -0.27 -5.09 -23.21
C LEU A 257 -1.54 -5.34 -22.39
N ILE A 258 -1.60 -6.50 -21.72
CA ILE A 258 -2.63 -6.77 -20.70
C ILE A 258 -2.03 -6.60 -19.31
N HIS A 259 -2.66 -5.77 -18.49
CA HIS A 259 -2.26 -5.55 -17.09
C HIS A 259 -3.27 -6.21 -16.15
N VAL A 260 -2.85 -7.29 -15.48
CA VAL A 260 -3.72 -8.11 -14.63
C VAL A 260 -3.71 -7.61 -13.20
N SER A 261 -4.88 -7.18 -12.74
CA SER A 261 -5.23 -6.86 -11.35
C SER A 261 -6.33 -7.80 -10.85
N ALA A 262 -7.11 -7.43 -9.82
CA ALA A 262 -8.25 -8.21 -9.33
C ALA A 262 -9.25 -7.34 -8.55
N GLY A 263 -10.42 -7.91 -8.24
CA GLY A 263 -11.40 -7.33 -7.31
C GLY A 263 -12.30 -6.26 -7.89
N LEU A 264 -13.12 -5.69 -7.02
CA LEU A 264 -14.17 -4.70 -7.30
C LEU A 264 -14.14 -3.60 -6.24
N TYR A 265 -14.20 -2.32 -6.62
CA TYR A 265 -14.27 -1.21 -5.67
C TYR A 265 -15.60 -1.17 -4.88
N GLN A 266 -16.70 -1.57 -5.51
CA GLN A 266 -18.06 -1.45 -4.94
C GLN A 266 -18.48 -2.62 -4.06
N ASP A 267 -17.77 -3.73 -4.11
CA ASP A 267 -18.12 -4.89 -3.32
C ASP A 267 -17.32 -4.95 -2.03
N PRO A 268 -17.98 -5.05 -0.89
CA PRO A 268 -17.33 -5.24 0.40
C PRO A 268 -16.32 -6.38 0.48
N SER A 269 -16.48 -7.44 -0.27
CA SER A 269 -15.50 -8.53 -0.38
C SER A 269 -14.35 -8.23 -1.34
N GLY A 270 -14.38 -7.09 -2.03
CA GLY A 270 -13.47 -6.71 -3.11
C GLY A 270 -12.11 -6.16 -2.67
N THR A 271 -11.62 -6.44 -1.45
CA THR A 271 -10.30 -5.99 -0.97
C THR A 271 -9.12 -6.54 -1.77
N TRP A 272 -9.35 -7.42 -2.74
CA TRP A 272 -8.32 -8.05 -3.55
C TRP A 272 -7.60 -7.12 -4.51
N GLN A 273 -8.21 -6.01 -4.93
CA GLN A 273 -7.50 -5.00 -5.71
C GLN A 273 -6.39 -4.34 -4.89
N GLU A 274 -6.61 -4.19 -3.59
CA GLU A 274 -5.70 -3.59 -2.63
C GLU A 274 -5.27 -4.66 -1.61
N SER A 275 -4.53 -5.67 -2.06
CA SER A 275 -4.12 -6.79 -1.20
C SER A 275 -3.53 -6.33 0.13
N THR A 276 -4.12 -6.79 1.24
CA THR A 276 -3.65 -6.55 2.61
C THR A 276 -2.52 -7.53 2.96
N LEU A 277 -2.05 -7.51 4.21
CA LEU A 277 -1.04 -8.46 4.67
C LEU A 277 -1.56 -9.92 4.72
N TYR A 278 -2.87 -10.14 4.67
CA TYR A 278 -3.47 -11.48 4.73
C TYR A 278 -3.61 -12.17 3.38
N GLU A 279 -3.50 -11.44 2.26
CA GLU A 279 -3.44 -12.02 0.94
C GLU A 279 -1.98 -12.40 0.59
N PRO A 280 -1.76 -13.48 -0.17
CA PRO A 280 -0.40 -13.87 -0.58
C PRO A 280 0.30 -12.78 -1.39
N HIS A 281 1.61 -12.67 -1.25
CA HIS A 281 2.41 -11.89 -2.19
C HIS A 281 2.28 -12.45 -3.60
N GLY A 282 2.06 -11.58 -4.60
CA GLY A 282 1.84 -12.01 -5.98
C GLY A 282 0.49 -12.71 -6.19
N CYS A 283 -0.54 -12.35 -5.42
CA CYS A 283 -1.85 -13.02 -5.39
C CYS A 283 -2.52 -13.18 -6.77
N ASN A 284 -2.18 -12.35 -7.75
CA ASN A 284 -2.75 -12.40 -9.10
C ASN A 284 -1.86 -13.17 -10.10
N ALA A 285 -0.73 -13.74 -9.67
CA ALA A 285 0.26 -14.32 -10.59
C ALA A 285 -0.25 -15.54 -11.36
N ASP A 286 -1.07 -16.40 -10.75
CA ASP A 286 -1.58 -17.60 -11.41
C ASP A 286 -2.63 -17.27 -12.48
N VAL A 287 -3.47 -16.28 -12.22
CA VAL A 287 -4.41 -15.76 -13.21
C VAL A 287 -3.68 -15.06 -14.35
N ALA A 288 -2.64 -14.28 -14.05
CA ALA A 288 -1.78 -13.66 -15.07
C ALA A 288 -1.10 -14.72 -15.95
N ALA A 289 -0.62 -15.81 -15.37
CA ALA A 289 -0.04 -16.93 -16.12
C ALA A 289 -1.04 -17.60 -17.07
N ALA A 290 -2.29 -17.78 -16.63
CA ALA A 290 -3.35 -18.32 -17.47
C ALA A 290 -3.71 -17.38 -18.64
N ILE A 291 -3.81 -16.07 -18.38
CA ILE A 291 -4.03 -15.06 -19.41
C ILE A 291 -2.86 -15.02 -20.40
N ARG A 292 -1.61 -15.04 -19.89
CA ARG A 292 -0.40 -15.06 -20.71
C ARG A 292 -0.35 -16.26 -21.65
N ALA A 293 -0.81 -17.43 -21.19
CA ALA A 293 -0.93 -18.61 -22.04
C ALA A 293 -2.05 -18.51 -23.09
N ALA A 294 -2.95 -17.56 -22.95
CA ALA A 294 -4.11 -17.38 -23.80
C ALA A 294 -3.98 -16.27 -24.86
N VAL A 295 -2.95 -15.40 -24.75
CA VAL A 295 -2.72 -14.26 -25.65
C VAL A 295 -1.30 -14.25 -26.20
N ASP A 296 -1.08 -13.59 -27.36
CA ASP A 296 0.24 -13.47 -28.00
C ASP A 296 0.96 -12.16 -27.67
N ILE A 297 0.34 -11.27 -26.87
CA ILE A 297 0.92 -10.01 -26.42
C ILE A 297 1.44 -10.12 -24.98
N PRO A 298 2.38 -9.26 -24.56
CA PRO A 298 2.88 -9.24 -23.19
C PRO A 298 1.79 -9.10 -22.13
N VAL A 299 2.06 -9.68 -20.95
CA VAL A 299 1.19 -9.61 -19.78
C VAL A 299 1.97 -9.06 -18.59
N ALA A 300 1.43 -8.00 -17.98
CA ALA A 300 1.91 -7.44 -16.73
C ALA A 300 1.02 -7.89 -15.56
N VAL A 301 1.57 -7.96 -14.34
CA VAL A 301 0.83 -8.33 -13.13
C VAL A 301 1.10 -7.41 -11.97
N VAL A 302 0.03 -7.00 -11.26
CA VAL A 302 0.08 -6.33 -9.96
C VAL A 302 -0.57 -7.22 -8.90
N GLY A 303 -0.16 -7.11 -7.63
CA GLY A 303 -0.79 -7.82 -6.51
C GLY A 303 0.18 -8.16 -5.39
N GLY A 304 0.44 -7.21 -4.48
CA GLY A 304 1.27 -7.43 -3.29
C GLY A 304 2.74 -7.79 -3.55
N ILE A 305 3.27 -7.53 -4.74
CA ILE A 305 4.67 -7.74 -5.07
C ILE A 305 5.50 -6.63 -4.41
N ASN A 306 6.44 -7.00 -3.51
CA ASN A 306 7.26 -6.05 -2.77
C ASN A 306 8.73 -6.46 -2.64
N SER A 307 9.14 -7.56 -3.26
CA SER A 307 10.53 -8.00 -3.24
C SER A 307 11.07 -8.24 -4.65
N PRO A 308 12.35 -7.92 -4.91
CA PRO A 308 12.96 -8.18 -6.20
C PRO A 308 13.13 -9.67 -6.48
N GLU A 309 13.26 -10.50 -5.45
CA GLU A 309 13.34 -11.96 -5.58
C GLU A 309 12.05 -12.52 -6.19
N GLN A 310 10.90 -12.11 -5.65
CA GLN A 310 9.60 -12.53 -6.16
C GLN A 310 9.35 -12.00 -7.58
N ALA A 311 9.66 -10.71 -7.82
CA ALA A 311 9.50 -10.10 -9.13
C ALA A 311 10.33 -10.85 -10.21
N GLU A 312 11.59 -11.17 -9.91
CA GLU A 312 12.47 -11.98 -10.78
C GLU A 312 11.88 -13.37 -11.03
N GLU A 313 11.42 -14.03 -9.96
CA GLU A 313 10.90 -15.39 -10.04
C GLU A 313 9.63 -15.48 -10.91
N LEU A 314 8.69 -14.54 -10.76
CA LEU A 314 7.46 -14.50 -11.55
C LEU A 314 7.76 -14.39 -13.05
N ILE A 315 8.73 -13.55 -13.43
CA ILE A 315 9.14 -13.38 -14.83
C ILE A 315 9.93 -14.61 -15.32
N ALA A 316 10.88 -15.08 -14.54
CA ALA A 316 11.70 -16.26 -14.90
C ALA A 316 10.87 -17.53 -15.08
N GLN A 317 9.80 -17.70 -14.29
CA GLN A 317 8.85 -18.81 -14.43
C GLN A 317 7.85 -18.62 -15.57
N GLY A 318 7.87 -17.47 -16.25
CA GLY A 318 6.96 -17.16 -17.34
C GLY A 318 5.51 -16.93 -16.88
N LYS A 319 5.28 -16.54 -15.62
CA LYS A 319 3.95 -16.19 -15.11
C LYS A 319 3.48 -14.82 -15.64
N CYS A 320 4.41 -13.92 -15.91
CA CYS A 320 4.17 -12.62 -16.52
C CYS A 320 5.39 -12.16 -17.32
N ASP A 321 5.26 -11.11 -18.09
CA ASP A 321 6.35 -10.43 -18.81
C ASP A 321 6.86 -9.19 -18.09
N LEU A 322 5.98 -8.52 -17.30
CA LEU A 322 6.30 -7.36 -16.48
C LEU A 322 5.62 -7.46 -15.12
N VAL A 323 6.20 -6.80 -14.12
CA VAL A 323 5.58 -6.57 -12.82
C VAL A 323 5.20 -5.10 -12.68
N VAL A 324 4.02 -4.86 -12.13
CA VAL A 324 3.51 -3.51 -11.88
C VAL A 324 3.50 -3.25 -10.38
N LEU A 325 4.16 -2.19 -9.96
CA LEU A 325 4.32 -1.81 -8.55
C LEU A 325 3.63 -0.48 -8.28
N CYS A 326 2.78 -0.45 -7.25
CA CYS A 326 2.15 0.77 -6.74
C CYS A 326 2.71 1.09 -5.35
N ARG A 327 2.11 0.53 -4.30
CA ARG A 327 2.49 0.79 -2.90
C ARG A 327 3.96 0.46 -2.58
N GLN A 328 4.58 -0.46 -3.33
CA GLN A 328 6.02 -0.72 -3.19
C GLN A 328 6.85 0.49 -3.63
N LEU A 329 6.45 1.19 -4.68
CA LEU A 329 7.13 2.41 -5.11
C LEU A 329 6.81 3.62 -4.23
N THR A 330 5.66 3.62 -3.56
CA THR A 330 5.38 4.58 -2.47
C THR A 330 6.30 4.33 -1.27
N ALA A 331 6.55 3.07 -0.93
CA ALA A 331 7.44 2.69 0.18
C ALA A 331 8.92 2.92 -0.15
N ASP A 332 9.33 2.64 -1.39
CA ASP A 332 10.69 2.81 -1.89
C ASP A 332 10.68 3.07 -3.41
N PRO A 333 10.69 4.32 -3.84
CA PRO A 333 10.66 4.67 -5.27
C PRO A 333 11.92 4.20 -6.02
N PHE A 334 13.03 4.00 -5.32
CA PHE A 334 14.31 3.55 -5.89
C PHE A 334 14.46 2.02 -5.97
N PHE A 335 13.37 1.28 -5.91
CA PHE A 335 13.34 -0.19 -5.94
C PHE A 335 14.19 -0.75 -7.11
N THR A 336 13.87 -0.36 -8.34
CA THR A 336 14.55 -0.88 -9.54
C THR A 336 16.01 -0.44 -9.61
N GLN A 337 16.31 0.81 -9.22
CA GLN A 337 17.68 1.32 -9.18
C GLN A 337 18.53 0.56 -8.17
N LYS A 338 18.03 0.32 -6.95
CA LYS A 338 18.74 -0.46 -5.92
C LYS A 338 19.03 -1.88 -6.38
N VAL A 339 18.09 -2.53 -7.09
CA VAL A 339 18.32 -3.85 -7.69
C VAL A 339 19.44 -3.79 -8.73
N ARG A 340 19.42 -2.79 -9.63
CA ARG A 340 20.43 -2.60 -10.67
C ARG A 340 21.82 -2.33 -10.10
N GLU A 341 21.90 -1.61 -8.99
CA GLU A 341 23.13 -1.28 -8.29
C GLU A 341 23.61 -2.41 -7.35
N GLY A 342 22.88 -3.53 -7.25
CA GLY A 342 23.22 -4.66 -6.40
C GLY A 342 23.04 -4.41 -4.90
N ARG A 343 22.09 -3.57 -4.53
CA ARG A 343 21.73 -3.17 -3.15
C ARG A 343 20.30 -3.56 -2.76
N PRO A 344 19.81 -4.80 -3.10
CA PRO A 344 18.42 -5.18 -2.81
C PRO A 344 18.09 -5.24 -1.32
N GLU A 345 19.10 -5.44 -0.46
CA GLU A 345 18.96 -5.42 1.00
C GLU A 345 18.57 -4.05 1.58
N GLU A 346 18.77 -2.95 0.84
CA GLU A 346 18.39 -1.60 1.24
C GLU A 346 16.95 -1.23 0.84
N ILE A 347 16.23 -2.13 0.15
CA ILE A 347 14.85 -1.86 -0.28
C ILE A 347 13.91 -1.93 0.91
N ARG A 348 13.20 -0.84 1.16
CA ARG A 348 12.09 -0.76 2.13
C ARG A 348 10.88 -1.47 1.52
N ARG A 349 10.59 -2.67 1.98
CA ARG A 349 9.45 -3.46 1.47
C ARG A 349 8.15 -2.89 2.01
N CYS A 350 7.16 -2.71 1.12
CA CYS A 350 5.83 -2.26 1.49
C CYS A 350 5.21 -3.20 2.53
N LEU A 351 4.74 -2.65 3.65
CA LEU A 351 4.13 -3.40 4.75
C LEU A 351 2.68 -3.86 4.46
N ARG A 352 2.10 -3.42 3.37
CA ARG A 352 0.68 -3.65 3.03
C ARG A 352 -0.29 -3.23 4.14
N CYS A 353 0.10 -2.23 4.93
CA CYS A 353 -0.65 -1.72 6.09
C CYS A 353 -1.86 -0.84 5.72
N MET A 354 -2.01 -0.47 4.44
CA MET A 354 -3.11 0.32 3.87
C MET A 354 -3.17 1.79 4.31
N ARG A 355 -2.10 2.35 4.90
CA ARG A 355 -2.06 3.77 5.27
C ARG A 355 -2.15 4.70 4.06
N CYS A 356 -1.35 4.45 3.02
CA CYS A 356 -1.31 5.27 1.79
C CYS A 356 -2.51 5.04 0.86
N PHE A 357 -3.46 4.19 1.25
CA PHE A 357 -4.68 3.94 0.51
C PHE A 357 -5.84 3.76 1.47
N PRO A 358 -6.45 4.85 1.96
CA PRO A 358 -7.54 4.79 2.94
C PRO A 358 -8.82 4.18 2.36
N GLY A 359 -8.91 4.04 1.05
CA GLY A 359 -10.07 3.50 0.33
C GLY A 359 -10.88 4.61 -0.36
N PRO A 360 -11.60 4.28 -1.44
CA PRO A 360 -12.24 5.25 -2.32
C PRO A 360 -13.59 5.81 -1.82
N PHE A 361 -13.98 5.60 -0.56
CA PHE A 361 -15.35 5.86 -0.10
C PHE A 361 -15.44 6.98 0.95
N GLU A 362 -16.53 7.80 0.83
CA GLU A 362 -16.86 8.93 1.71
C GLU A 362 -16.88 8.61 3.20
N GLU A 363 -17.23 7.38 3.59
CA GLU A 363 -17.15 6.94 4.99
C GLU A 363 -15.72 7.02 5.55
N ALA A 364 -14.70 6.82 4.70
CA ALA A 364 -13.30 7.00 5.10
C ALA A 364 -12.98 8.47 5.40
N TRP A 365 -13.59 9.40 4.66
CA TRP A 365 -13.49 10.83 4.91
C TRP A 365 -14.15 11.24 6.22
N ALA A 366 -15.33 10.69 6.51
CA ALA A 366 -16.07 11.00 7.74
C ALA A 366 -15.35 10.44 8.98
N GLU A 367 -14.81 9.22 8.92
CA GLU A 367 -14.03 8.61 10.00
C GLU A 367 -12.73 9.37 10.31
N LEU A 368 -12.14 10.04 9.33
CA LEU A 368 -10.87 10.76 9.45
C LEU A 368 -11.05 12.28 9.66
N ASN A 369 -12.26 12.76 9.94
CA ASN A 369 -12.59 14.19 10.05
C ASN A 369 -12.15 15.01 8.82
N GLY A 370 -12.26 14.43 7.63
CA GLY A 370 -11.86 15.06 6.37
C GLY A 370 -10.35 15.11 6.11
N GLN A 371 -9.55 14.47 6.96
CA GLN A 371 -8.09 14.38 6.74
C GLN A 371 -7.73 12.98 6.23
N PHE A 372 -7.22 12.88 5.00
CA PHE A 372 -6.52 11.66 4.58
C PHE A 372 -5.30 11.44 5.48
N PRO A 373 -5.02 10.19 5.90
CA PRO A 373 -3.71 9.88 6.45
C PRO A 373 -2.69 10.01 5.32
N GLU A 374 -2.09 11.17 5.20
CA GLU A 374 -1.06 11.47 4.22
C GLU A 374 0.13 10.53 4.41
N GLY A 375 0.71 10.07 3.32
CA GLY A 375 1.99 9.40 3.27
C GLY A 375 2.00 7.91 3.58
N CYS A 376 3.20 7.36 3.55
CA CYS A 376 3.50 5.97 3.78
C CYS A 376 3.98 5.74 5.22
N SER A 377 3.64 4.58 5.82
CA SER A 377 4.13 4.24 7.17
C SER A 377 5.65 4.14 7.28
N ILE A 378 6.36 3.91 6.18
CA ILE A 378 7.80 3.65 6.19
C ILE A 378 8.61 4.54 5.24
N ASN A 379 7.94 5.40 4.48
CA ASN A 379 8.58 6.43 3.67
C ASN A 379 8.04 7.81 4.09
N PRO A 380 8.79 8.58 4.88
CA PRO A 380 8.32 9.86 5.41
C PRO A 380 8.18 10.96 4.34
N CYS A 381 8.78 10.77 3.16
CA CYS A 381 8.70 11.74 2.06
C CYS A 381 7.56 11.46 1.08
N ALA A 382 6.81 10.34 1.26
CA ALA A 382 5.69 10.05 0.38
C ALA A 382 4.61 11.13 0.52
N ASP A 383 4.07 11.58 -0.60
CA ASP A 383 3.07 12.63 -0.80
C ASP A 383 3.59 14.09 -0.63
N HIS A 384 4.75 14.30 0.00
CA HIS A 384 5.36 15.63 0.15
C HIS A 384 6.88 15.61 -0.09
N PRO A 385 7.36 15.13 -1.26
CA PRO A 385 8.78 14.95 -1.51
C PRO A 385 9.58 16.25 -1.57
N GLU A 386 8.99 17.36 -2.05
CA GLU A 386 9.64 18.67 -2.04
C GLU A 386 9.71 19.28 -0.64
N ARG A 387 8.59 19.27 0.07
CA ARG A 387 8.49 19.84 1.41
C ARG A 387 9.46 19.21 2.41
N TRP A 388 9.69 17.91 2.27
CA TRP A 388 10.51 17.11 3.19
C TRP A 388 11.79 16.59 2.53
N ARG A 389 12.32 17.37 1.60
CA ARG A 389 13.57 17.04 0.94
C ARG A 389 14.75 17.08 1.91
N VAL A 390 15.61 16.05 1.84
CA VAL A 390 16.84 16.03 2.64
C VAL A 390 17.89 16.90 1.95
N GLU A 391 18.34 17.94 2.65
CA GLU A 391 19.43 18.78 2.20
C GLU A 391 20.66 18.61 3.10
N PRO A 392 21.87 18.74 2.57
CA PRO A 392 23.09 18.73 3.37
C PRO A 392 23.02 19.78 4.47
N ALA A 393 23.46 19.41 5.68
CA ALA A 393 23.54 20.35 6.79
C ALA A 393 24.62 21.42 6.55
N GLU A 394 24.32 22.66 6.94
CA GLU A 394 25.29 23.76 6.87
C GLU A 394 26.48 23.49 7.80
N GLU A 395 26.22 22.92 8.98
CA GLU A 395 27.23 22.55 9.96
C GLU A 395 27.14 21.06 10.30
N LYS A 396 28.26 20.35 10.20
CA LYS A 396 28.33 18.92 10.55
C LYS A 396 28.39 18.75 12.05
N LYS A 397 27.53 17.90 12.59
CA LYS A 397 27.43 17.55 13.99
C LYS A 397 27.76 16.08 14.21
N THR A 398 28.20 15.75 15.44
CA THR A 398 28.21 14.37 15.97
C THR A 398 26.89 14.11 16.68
N VAL A 399 26.07 13.22 16.14
CA VAL A 399 24.73 12.88 16.66
C VAL A 399 24.79 11.53 17.36
N LEU A 400 24.46 11.51 18.64
CA LEU A 400 24.32 10.29 19.41
C LEU A 400 22.86 9.87 19.48
N ILE A 401 22.56 8.67 18.99
CA ILE A 401 21.21 8.08 19.02
C ILE A 401 21.21 6.92 20.01
N VAL A 402 20.24 6.91 20.92
CA VAL A 402 20.09 5.86 21.95
C VAL A 402 18.81 5.08 21.67
N GLY A 403 18.99 3.84 21.22
CA GLY A 403 17.92 2.92 20.80
C GLY A 403 17.91 2.63 19.31
N GLY A 404 18.06 1.36 18.96
CA GLY A 404 18.15 0.83 17.59
C GLY A 404 16.83 0.32 17.02
N GLY A 405 15.69 0.82 17.52
CA GLY A 405 14.37 0.62 16.91
C GLY A 405 14.19 1.45 15.63
N VAL A 406 13.02 1.36 14.97
CA VAL A 406 12.78 2.03 13.68
C VAL A 406 12.89 3.56 13.75
N ALA A 407 12.52 4.19 14.87
CA ALA A 407 12.68 5.63 15.05
C ALA A 407 14.16 6.03 15.05
N GLY A 408 14.99 5.32 15.86
CA GLY A 408 16.42 5.58 15.93
C GLY A 408 17.17 5.26 14.63
N LEU A 409 16.79 4.17 13.95
CA LEU A 409 17.36 3.82 12.64
C LEU A 409 16.98 4.86 11.57
N GLN A 410 15.73 5.35 11.55
CA GLN A 410 15.34 6.42 10.64
C GLN A 410 16.11 7.72 10.92
N ALA A 411 16.25 8.10 12.19
CA ALA A 411 17.05 9.26 12.57
C ALA A 411 18.52 9.10 12.12
N ALA A 412 19.10 7.89 12.28
CA ALA A 412 20.46 7.60 11.85
C ALA A 412 20.63 7.74 10.31
N VAL A 413 19.72 7.18 9.54
CA VAL A 413 19.73 7.27 8.06
C VAL A 413 19.63 8.73 7.63
N THR A 414 18.65 9.47 8.14
CA THR A 414 18.41 10.88 7.75
C THR A 414 19.57 11.79 8.18
N ALA A 415 20.10 11.64 9.38
CA ALA A 415 21.25 12.43 9.84
C ALA A 415 22.50 12.15 8.99
N ARG A 416 22.74 10.89 8.58
CA ARG A 416 23.83 10.56 7.63
C ARG A 416 23.60 11.16 6.24
N ASP A 417 22.38 11.19 5.75
CA ASP A 417 22.03 11.82 4.46
C ASP A 417 22.32 13.31 4.48
N ARG A 418 22.15 13.97 5.63
CA ARG A 418 22.52 15.37 5.83
C ARG A 418 24.02 15.60 6.01
N GLY A 419 24.81 14.53 6.16
CA GLY A 419 26.28 14.60 6.32
C GLY A 419 26.79 14.63 7.76
N HIS A 420 25.92 14.45 8.77
CA HIS A 420 26.34 14.35 10.18
C HIS A 420 27.10 13.06 10.48
N GLU A 421 27.97 13.06 11.50
CA GLU A 421 28.53 11.87 12.08
C GLU A 421 27.51 11.25 13.05
N VAL A 422 27.27 9.92 12.95
CA VAL A 422 26.22 9.25 13.71
C VAL A 422 26.79 8.08 14.49
N VAL A 423 26.56 8.08 15.80
CA VAL A 423 26.79 6.94 16.69
C VAL A 423 25.43 6.48 17.25
N LEU A 424 25.06 5.23 17.00
CA LEU A 424 23.83 4.64 17.52
C LEU A 424 24.17 3.54 18.54
N LEU A 425 23.62 3.67 19.76
CA LEU A 425 23.76 2.68 20.83
C LEU A 425 22.47 1.85 20.94
N GLU A 426 22.60 0.54 20.92
CA GLU A 426 21.51 -0.41 21.15
C GLU A 426 21.88 -1.36 22.30
N LYS A 427 21.00 -1.47 23.30
CA LYS A 427 21.22 -2.31 24.49
C LYS A 427 21.22 -3.80 24.21
N SER A 428 20.46 -4.22 23.18
CA SER A 428 20.35 -5.62 22.76
C SER A 428 21.42 -6.00 21.71
N GLY A 429 21.47 -7.28 21.37
CA GLY A 429 22.36 -7.81 20.34
C GLY A 429 21.85 -7.66 18.91
N GLN A 430 20.71 -6.99 18.71
CA GLN A 430 20.08 -6.83 17.38
C GLN A 430 19.34 -5.50 17.26
N LEU A 431 19.30 -4.96 16.04
CA LEU A 431 18.54 -3.77 15.70
C LEU A 431 17.10 -4.13 15.28
N GLY A 432 16.24 -3.13 15.10
CA GLY A 432 14.84 -3.29 14.69
C GLY A 432 13.83 -3.19 15.82
N GLY A 433 14.29 -3.27 17.08
CA GLY A 433 13.43 -3.10 18.25
C GLY A 433 12.27 -4.08 18.27
N ILE A 434 11.07 -3.57 18.56
CA ILE A 434 9.87 -4.41 18.70
C ILE A 434 9.49 -5.15 17.41
N LEU A 435 9.86 -4.69 16.21
CA LEU A 435 9.49 -5.34 14.96
C LEU A 435 10.10 -6.73 14.78
N ASN A 436 11.12 -7.07 15.58
CA ASN A 436 11.77 -8.39 15.51
C ASN A 436 10.84 -9.56 15.84
N PHE A 437 9.72 -9.35 16.54
CA PHE A 437 8.73 -10.39 16.79
C PHE A 437 8.17 -11.00 15.50
N SER A 438 8.09 -10.22 14.44
CA SER A 438 7.41 -10.59 13.19
C SER A 438 8.21 -11.53 12.28
N VAL A 439 9.46 -11.87 12.64
CA VAL A 439 10.34 -12.74 11.82
C VAL A 439 9.72 -14.10 11.53
N HIS A 440 8.94 -14.63 12.47
CA HIS A 440 8.34 -15.96 12.40
C HIS A 440 6.87 -15.96 11.95
N ASP A 441 6.30 -14.78 11.67
CA ASP A 441 4.93 -14.66 11.17
C ASP A 441 4.92 -14.47 9.64
N PRO A 442 4.37 -15.44 8.86
CA PRO A 442 4.29 -15.31 7.41
C PRO A 442 3.53 -14.08 6.93
N ASP A 443 2.51 -13.65 7.68
CA ASP A 443 1.69 -12.48 7.33
C ASP A 443 2.42 -11.16 7.65
N LYS A 444 3.37 -11.16 8.61
CA LYS A 444 4.04 -9.96 9.12
C LYS A 444 5.56 -9.89 8.86
N ASN A 445 6.13 -10.83 8.13
CA ASN A 445 7.58 -10.85 7.89
C ASN A 445 8.09 -9.60 7.15
N ASP A 446 7.21 -8.86 6.48
CA ASP A 446 7.52 -7.56 5.86
C ASP A 446 7.98 -6.53 6.90
N LEU A 447 7.47 -6.59 8.15
CA LEU A 447 7.90 -5.71 9.26
C LEU A 447 9.38 -5.95 9.61
N ALA A 448 9.76 -7.22 9.78
CA ALA A 448 11.16 -7.59 10.01
C ALA A 448 12.03 -7.30 8.78
N GLY A 449 11.47 -7.45 7.56
CA GLY A 449 12.10 -7.05 6.31
C GLY A 449 12.43 -5.56 6.30
N PHE A 450 11.50 -4.73 6.72
CA PHE A 450 11.70 -3.28 6.84
C PHE A 450 12.80 -2.93 7.86
N ALA A 451 12.76 -3.54 9.05
CA ALA A 451 13.79 -3.30 10.07
C ALA A 451 15.20 -3.64 9.56
N ARG A 452 15.34 -4.78 8.84
CA ARG A 452 16.63 -5.17 8.20
C ARG A 452 17.06 -4.19 7.10
N ALA A 453 16.12 -3.67 6.30
CA ALA A 453 16.45 -2.68 5.28
C ALA A 453 16.94 -1.36 5.90
N MET A 454 16.33 -0.92 7.01
CA MET A 454 16.79 0.27 7.74
C MET A 454 18.20 0.07 8.33
N GLU A 455 18.49 -1.10 8.88
CA GLU A 455 19.84 -1.45 9.33
C GLU A 455 20.84 -1.41 8.18
N ALA A 456 20.50 -2.04 7.03
CA ALA A 456 21.36 -2.04 5.85
C ALA A 456 21.64 -0.62 5.34
N GLN A 457 20.62 0.23 5.26
CA GLN A 457 20.78 1.64 4.88
C GLN A 457 21.68 2.41 5.85
N ALA A 458 21.46 2.27 7.17
CA ALA A 458 22.28 2.96 8.16
C ALA A 458 23.75 2.54 8.08
N ARG A 459 24.04 1.24 7.91
CA ARG A 459 25.39 0.71 7.70
C ARG A 459 26.03 1.21 6.40
N ALA A 460 25.30 1.15 5.30
CA ALA A 460 25.79 1.60 3.97
C ALA A 460 26.16 3.09 3.98
N LYS A 461 25.43 3.90 4.77
CA LYS A 461 25.69 5.33 4.95
C LYS A 461 26.78 5.63 5.99
N GLY A 462 27.35 4.60 6.62
CA GLY A 462 28.49 4.74 7.55
C GLY A 462 28.10 5.21 8.94
N ALA A 463 26.89 4.89 9.44
CA ALA A 463 26.58 5.07 10.85
C ALA A 463 27.34 4.06 11.73
N ASP A 464 27.90 4.51 12.86
CA ASP A 464 28.56 3.65 13.86
C ASP A 464 27.49 3.00 14.76
N LEU A 465 27.16 1.74 14.47
CA LEU A 465 26.10 0.98 15.15
C LEU A 465 26.72 0.07 16.23
N ARG A 466 26.51 0.42 17.49
CA ARG A 466 27.09 -0.27 18.67
C ARG A 466 26.01 -1.08 19.40
N LEU A 467 26.01 -2.39 19.18
CA LEU A 467 25.12 -3.33 19.85
C LEU A 467 25.63 -3.69 21.25
N ASN A 468 24.74 -4.30 22.09
CA ASN A 468 25.03 -4.66 23.47
C ASN A 468 25.62 -3.48 24.29
N THR A 469 25.17 -2.26 23.97
CA THR A 469 25.75 -1.03 24.49
C THR A 469 24.67 -0.10 25.05
N VAL A 470 24.75 0.20 26.34
CA VAL A 470 23.89 1.18 27.02
C VAL A 470 24.61 2.53 27.14
N LEU A 471 23.89 3.63 27.16
CA LEU A 471 24.46 4.94 27.41
C LEU A 471 24.89 5.06 28.88
N THR A 472 26.14 5.47 29.09
CA THR A 472 26.71 5.80 30.41
C THR A 472 27.38 7.16 30.34
N GLY A 473 27.67 7.76 31.54
CA GLY A 473 28.39 9.05 31.58
C GLY A 473 29.80 8.99 30.96
N GLU A 474 30.49 7.86 31.12
CA GLU A 474 31.80 7.63 30.49
C GLU A 474 31.69 7.61 28.96
N ARG A 475 30.74 6.85 28.42
CA ARG A 475 30.53 6.79 26.96
C ARG A 475 30.08 8.12 26.37
N LEU A 476 29.24 8.87 27.10
CA LEU A 476 28.84 10.21 26.68
C LEU A 476 30.04 11.15 26.59
N ALA A 477 30.94 11.08 27.59
CA ALA A 477 32.17 11.87 27.63
C ALA A 477 33.20 11.46 26.55
N ASP A 478 33.23 10.16 26.18
CA ASP A 478 34.10 9.63 25.12
C ASP A 478 33.61 10.02 23.73
N ILE A 479 32.29 9.91 23.46
CA ILE A 479 31.68 10.22 22.18
C ILE A 479 31.65 11.73 21.92
N ARG A 480 31.41 12.53 22.96
CA ARG A 480 31.29 13.99 22.91
C ARG A 480 30.32 14.47 21.80
N PRO A 481 29.06 14.03 21.85
CA PRO A 481 28.09 14.40 20.81
C PRO A 481 27.69 15.87 20.95
N ASP A 482 27.36 16.48 19.80
CA ASP A 482 26.76 17.80 19.73
C ASP A 482 25.25 17.75 20.00
N GLU A 483 24.61 16.61 19.68
CA GLU A 483 23.18 16.38 19.86
C GLU A 483 22.93 14.93 20.33
N VAL A 484 21.90 14.72 21.15
CA VAL A 484 21.44 13.39 21.59
C VAL A 484 19.98 13.17 21.21
N ILE A 485 19.68 12.02 20.60
CA ILE A 485 18.32 11.58 20.29
C ILE A 485 18.02 10.31 21.11
N LEU A 486 17.01 10.37 21.98
CA LEU A 486 16.51 9.22 22.73
C LEU A 486 15.34 8.56 21.97
N ALA A 487 15.52 7.31 21.56
CA ALA A 487 14.57 6.49 20.81
C ALA A 487 14.38 5.11 21.47
N ILE A 488 14.26 5.08 22.81
CA ILE A 488 14.32 3.85 23.63
C ILE A 488 13.00 3.06 23.67
N GLY A 489 11.97 3.48 22.92
CA GLY A 489 10.75 2.72 22.67
C GLY A 489 9.82 2.56 23.86
N SER A 490 9.06 1.47 23.88
CA SER A 490 7.99 1.15 24.83
C SER A 490 8.07 -0.30 25.31
N HIS A 491 7.25 -0.66 26.30
CA HIS A 491 7.08 -2.02 26.82
C HIS A 491 5.59 -2.36 26.98
N PRO A 492 5.22 -3.66 27.01
CA PRO A 492 3.83 -4.08 27.20
C PRO A 492 3.24 -3.57 28.52
N LEU A 493 2.02 -3.06 28.44
CA LEU A 493 1.27 -2.63 29.62
C LEU A 493 0.76 -3.85 30.39
N GLN A 494 1.07 -3.90 31.69
CA GLN A 494 0.58 -4.93 32.61
C GLN A 494 -0.28 -4.25 33.69
N PRO A 495 -1.60 -4.11 33.46
CA PRO A 495 -2.50 -3.56 34.47
C PRO A 495 -2.61 -4.52 35.67
N PRO A 496 -3.05 -4.02 36.84
CA PRO A 496 -3.13 -4.83 38.06
C PRO A 496 -4.37 -5.75 38.05
N ILE A 497 -4.45 -6.64 37.04
CA ILE A 497 -5.46 -7.69 36.94
C ILE A 497 -4.92 -8.91 37.73
N PRO A 498 -5.67 -9.44 38.72
CA PRO A 498 -5.26 -10.61 39.47
C PRO A 498 -4.91 -11.79 38.56
N GLY A 499 -3.73 -12.37 38.74
CA GLY A 499 -3.23 -13.53 37.99
C GLY A 499 -2.69 -13.21 36.58
N LEU A 500 -2.59 -11.95 36.16
CA LEU A 500 -2.01 -11.57 34.86
C LEU A 500 -0.49 -11.86 34.80
N ASP A 501 0.15 -12.10 35.92
CA ASP A 501 1.54 -12.54 36.09
C ASP A 501 1.67 -14.09 36.21
N GLY A 502 0.59 -14.82 35.97
CA GLY A 502 0.53 -16.27 36.07
C GLY A 502 1.39 -17.00 35.03
N ALA A 503 1.79 -18.24 35.33
CA ALA A 503 2.65 -19.05 34.45
C ALA A 503 2.00 -19.43 33.11
N ASN A 504 0.67 -19.36 33.02
CA ASN A 504 -0.11 -19.58 31.80
C ASN A 504 -0.39 -18.29 31.02
N VAL A 505 0.22 -17.16 31.39
CA VAL A 505 0.09 -15.87 30.70
C VAL A 505 1.31 -15.63 29.82
N VAL A 506 1.06 -15.23 28.56
CA VAL A 506 2.09 -14.88 27.56
C VAL A 506 1.78 -13.49 27.01
N LEU A 507 2.80 -12.67 26.82
CA LEU A 507 2.62 -11.37 26.16
C LEU A 507 2.36 -11.58 24.64
N ALA A 508 1.57 -10.71 24.04
CA ALA A 508 1.20 -10.85 22.63
C ALA A 508 2.41 -10.98 21.68
N MET A 509 3.49 -10.22 21.93
CA MET A 509 4.71 -10.32 21.10
C MET A 509 5.47 -11.63 21.29
N ASP A 510 5.44 -12.21 22.49
CA ASP A 510 6.12 -13.46 22.80
C ASP A 510 5.36 -14.67 22.24
N ALA A 511 4.06 -14.53 21.98
CA ALA A 511 3.23 -15.58 21.37
C ALA A 511 3.65 -15.92 19.92
N TYR A 512 4.40 -15.03 19.25
CA TYR A 512 4.95 -15.28 17.91
C TYR A 512 6.29 -16.04 17.92
N ALA A 513 6.88 -16.25 19.07
CA ALA A 513 8.16 -16.98 19.16
C ALA A 513 7.96 -18.46 18.80
N PRO A 514 8.87 -19.08 18.03
CA PRO A 514 8.71 -20.48 17.62
C PRO A 514 8.78 -21.49 18.78
N ASP A 515 9.33 -21.06 19.92
CA ASP A 515 9.40 -21.82 21.16
C ASP A 515 8.35 -21.40 22.21
N ALA A 516 7.38 -20.56 21.81
CA ALA A 516 6.27 -20.17 22.67
C ALA A 516 5.46 -21.41 23.11
N ARG A 517 5.36 -21.60 24.43
CA ARG A 517 4.60 -22.73 24.99
C ARG A 517 3.15 -22.35 25.14
N LEU A 518 2.39 -22.56 24.07
CA LEU A 518 0.96 -22.27 24.03
C LEU A 518 0.16 -23.58 24.10
N GLY A 519 -0.90 -23.61 24.90
CA GLY A 519 -1.86 -24.71 24.95
C GLY A 519 -2.81 -24.67 23.74
N HIS A 520 -3.72 -25.63 23.66
CA HIS A 520 -4.67 -25.70 22.54
C HIS A 520 -5.73 -24.60 22.62
N LYS A 521 -6.26 -24.33 23.83
CA LYS A 521 -7.26 -23.28 24.06
C LYS A 521 -6.58 -22.00 24.51
N VAL A 522 -6.69 -20.95 23.71
CA VAL A 522 -6.06 -19.68 23.96
C VAL A 522 -7.11 -18.57 24.08
N VAL A 523 -7.03 -17.79 25.15
CA VAL A 523 -7.80 -16.56 25.29
C VAL A 523 -6.89 -15.35 25.10
N VAL A 524 -7.23 -14.50 24.12
CA VAL A 524 -6.54 -13.21 23.89
C VAL A 524 -7.28 -12.12 24.64
N LEU A 525 -6.59 -11.39 25.52
CA LEU A 525 -7.10 -10.24 26.24
C LEU A 525 -6.73 -8.94 25.51
N GLY A 526 -7.76 -8.21 25.05
CA GLY A 526 -7.64 -6.96 24.31
C GLY A 526 -7.89 -7.13 22.81
N GLY A 527 -8.93 -6.44 22.32
CA GLY A 527 -9.37 -6.45 20.92
C GLY A 527 -8.91 -5.24 20.10
N GLY A 528 -7.80 -4.58 20.52
CA GLY A 528 -7.10 -3.61 19.67
C GLY A 528 -6.43 -4.28 18.47
N LEU A 529 -5.76 -3.50 17.61
CA LEU A 529 -5.10 -4.03 16.40
C LEU A 529 -4.19 -5.22 16.71
N VAL A 530 -3.29 -5.09 17.70
CA VAL A 530 -2.33 -6.14 18.07
C VAL A 530 -3.04 -7.42 18.52
N GLY A 531 -4.06 -7.31 19.39
CA GLY A 531 -4.77 -8.48 19.90
C GLY A 531 -5.58 -9.20 18.81
N CYS A 532 -6.22 -8.44 17.94
CA CYS A 532 -6.95 -9.00 16.79
C CYS A 532 -6.02 -9.75 15.82
N GLU A 533 -4.88 -9.15 15.48
CA GLU A 533 -3.87 -9.77 14.61
C GLU A 533 -3.25 -11.00 15.26
N THR A 534 -2.99 -10.95 16.58
CA THR A 534 -2.48 -12.11 17.33
C THR A 534 -3.51 -13.25 17.37
N ALA A 535 -4.79 -12.94 17.54
CA ALA A 535 -5.85 -13.95 17.51
C ALA A 535 -5.93 -14.68 16.15
N VAL A 536 -5.82 -13.93 15.04
CA VAL A 536 -5.77 -14.51 13.69
C VAL A 536 -4.50 -15.35 13.48
N HIS A 537 -3.34 -14.88 13.96
CA HIS A 537 -2.09 -15.64 13.89
C HIS A 537 -2.23 -16.99 14.61
N LEU A 538 -2.72 -17.00 15.85
CA LEU A 538 -2.88 -18.20 16.67
C LEU A 538 -3.90 -19.17 16.06
N TRP A 539 -5.01 -18.67 15.52
CA TRP A 539 -5.95 -19.48 14.78
C TRP A 539 -5.28 -20.17 13.57
N LYS A 540 -4.49 -19.45 12.78
CA LYS A 540 -3.73 -20.02 11.65
C LYS A 540 -2.72 -21.10 12.10
N GLN A 541 -2.22 -21.03 13.33
CA GLN A 541 -1.36 -22.04 13.93
C GLN A 541 -2.15 -23.27 14.45
N GLY A 542 -3.48 -23.26 14.39
CA GLY A 542 -4.35 -24.38 14.77
C GLY A 542 -4.84 -24.36 16.22
N HIS A 543 -4.69 -23.23 16.92
CA HIS A 543 -5.26 -23.05 18.25
C HIS A 543 -6.76 -22.75 18.19
N GLU A 544 -7.51 -23.17 19.23
CA GLU A 544 -8.87 -22.72 19.51
C GLU A 544 -8.79 -21.38 20.23
N VAL A 545 -9.20 -20.29 19.55
CA VAL A 545 -8.97 -18.93 20.03
C VAL A 545 -10.27 -18.23 20.40
N GLU A 546 -10.33 -17.67 21.61
CA GLU A 546 -11.37 -16.75 22.05
C GLU A 546 -10.72 -15.37 22.34
N LEU A 547 -11.42 -14.27 22.00
CA LEU A 547 -10.94 -12.91 22.20
C LEU A 547 -11.88 -12.15 23.11
N VAL A 548 -11.33 -11.52 24.14
CA VAL A 548 -12.07 -10.71 25.12
C VAL A 548 -11.74 -9.23 24.91
N GLU A 549 -12.75 -8.40 24.65
CA GLU A 549 -12.63 -6.96 24.50
C GLU A 549 -13.69 -6.21 25.31
N MET A 550 -13.26 -5.22 26.07
CA MET A 550 -14.15 -4.41 26.93
C MET A 550 -14.96 -3.37 26.15
N ARG A 551 -14.55 -3.02 24.93
CA ARG A 551 -15.27 -2.13 24.02
C ARG A 551 -16.20 -2.93 23.13
N GLU A 552 -17.05 -2.22 22.37
CA GLU A 552 -17.94 -2.82 21.39
C GLU A 552 -17.35 -2.90 19.98
N GLU A 553 -16.11 -2.42 19.78
CA GLU A 553 -15.44 -2.37 18.50
C GLU A 553 -14.08 -3.06 18.53
N LEU A 554 -13.82 -3.92 17.52
CA LEU A 554 -12.52 -4.56 17.30
C LEU A 554 -11.63 -3.72 16.39
N ALA A 555 -10.32 -3.72 16.72
CA ALA A 555 -9.27 -3.04 15.97
C ALA A 555 -9.66 -1.60 15.56
N PRO A 556 -10.16 -0.74 16.49
CA PRO A 556 -10.64 0.60 16.16
C PRO A 556 -9.55 1.48 15.53
N ASP A 557 -8.30 1.20 15.86
CA ASP A 557 -7.11 1.92 15.42
C ASP A 557 -6.48 1.37 14.13
N ALA A 558 -7.02 0.30 13.52
CA ALA A 558 -6.53 -0.21 12.23
C ALA A 558 -7.00 0.66 11.05
N TYR A 559 -6.16 0.75 10.00
CA TYR A 559 -6.58 1.40 8.77
C TYR A 559 -7.72 0.62 8.11
N ARG A 560 -8.65 1.33 7.49
CA ARG A 560 -9.97 0.84 7.09
C ARG A 560 -9.97 -0.51 6.35
N LEU A 561 -9.24 -0.65 5.24
CA LEU A 561 -9.25 -1.90 4.47
C LEU A 561 -8.61 -3.06 5.24
N HIS A 562 -7.56 -2.78 6.01
CA HIS A 562 -6.96 -3.75 6.91
C HIS A 562 -7.93 -4.15 8.03
N LYS A 563 -8.57 -3.17 8.70
CA LYS A 563 -9.60 -3.36 9.75
C LYS A 563 -10.70 -4.29 9.27
N ARG A 564 -11.21 -4.02 8.07
CA ARG A 564 -12.29 -4.80 7.48
C ARG A 564 -11.87 -6.26 7.29
N ARG A 565 -10.75 -6.51 6.61
CA ARG A 565 -10.27 -7.86 6.37
C ARG A 565 -9.98 -8.62 7.65
N LEU A 566 -9.39 -7.94 8.62
CA LEU A 566 -9.11 -8.49 9.95
C LEU A 566 -10.40 -8.90 10.68
N ARG A 567 -11.42 -8.05 10.66
CA ARG A 567 -12.74 -8.34 11.27
C ARG A 567 -13.47 -9.49 10.58
N GLU A 568 -13.39 -9.61 9.26
CA GLU A 568 -13.94 -10.75 8.52
C GLU A 568 -13.30 -12.07 8.98
N LEU A 569 -11.97 -12.12 9.10
CA LEU A 569 -11.25 -13.30 9.58
C LEU A 569 -11.63 -13.64 11.02
N ILE A 570 -11.73 -12.65 11.89
CA ILE A 570 -12.15 -12.85 13.28
C ILE A 570 -13.57 -13.39 13.34
N ALA A 571 -14.51 -12.77 12.63
CA ALA A 571 -15.92 -13.20 12.62
C ALA A 571 -16.11 -14.65 12.13
N GLN A 572 -15.24 -15.12 11.22
CA GLN A 572 -15.29 -16.48 10.69
C GLN A 572 -14.62 -17.52 11.58
N HIS A 573 -13.61 -17.15 12.37
CA HIS A 573 -12.68 -18.11 12.96
C HIS A 573 -12.38 -17.93 14.45
N VAL A 574 -12.73 -16.80 15.05
CA VAL A 574 -12.43 -16.46 16.44
C VAL A 574 -13.71 -16.14 17.18
N LYS A 575 -13.94 -16.81 18.30
CA LYS A 575 -15.07 -16.49 19.17
C LYS A 575 -14.76 -15.25 19.98
N THR A 576 -15.65 -14.24 19.96
CA THR A 576 -15.44 -12.95 20.59
C THR A 576 -16.38 -12.71 21.77
N HIS A 577 -15.86 -12.07 22.82
CA HIS A 577 -16.59 -11.60 23.99
C HIS A 577 -16.48 -10.08 24.06
N MET A 578 -17.44 -9.41 23.42
CA MET A 578 -17.48 -7.95 23.32
C MET A 578 -18.15 -7.33 24.53
N GLY A 579 -17.72 -6.11 24.91
CA GLY A 579 -18.20 -5.43 26.12
C GLY A 579 -17.82 -6.17 27.42
N ALA A 580 -16.90 -7.14 27.34
CA ALA A 580 -16.53 -8.02 28.45
C ALA A 580 -15.21 -7.56 29.10
N ARG A 581 -15.25 -7.37 30.42
CA ARG A 581 -14.10 -6.94 31.21
C ARG A 581 -13.42 -8.13 31.92
N CYS A 582 -12.12 -8.30 31.72
CA CYS A 582 -11.36 -9.29 32.47
C CYS A 582 -11.29 -8.87 33.96
N LEU A 583 -11.74 -9.76 34.83
CA LEU A 583 -11.67 -9.59 36.28
C LEU A 583 -10.43 -10.25 36.88
N ALA A 584 -10.09 -11.45 36.42
CA ALA A 584 -8.94 -12.20 36.88
C ALA A 584 -8.52 -13.28 35.86
N VAL A 585 -7.24 -13.62 35.86
CA VAL A 585 -6.70 -14.80 35.20
C VAL A 585 -6.46 -15.88 36.25
N THR A 586 -6.81 -17.12 35.93
CA THR A 586 -6.61 -18.29 36.80
C THR A 586 -5.97 -19.43 36.00
N GLU A 587 -5.54 -20.48 36.65
CA GLU A 587 -5.03 -21.68 35.97
C GLU A 587 -6.10 -22.36 35.06
N ALA A 588 -7.40 -22.17 35.38
CA ALA A 588 -8.50 -22.72 34.60
C ALA A 588 -8.96 -21.83 33.43
N GLY A 589 -8.44 -20.59 33.30
CA GLY A 589 -8.83 -19.65 32.29
C GLY A 589 -9.07 -18.22 32.80
N VAL A 590 -9.93 -17.48 32.11
CA VAL A 590 -10.18 -16.04 32.37
C VAL A 590 -11.58 -15.85 32.95
N GLN A 591 -11.67 -15.17 34.09
CA GLN A 591 -12.95 -14.66 34.62
C GLN A 591 -13.28 -13.33 33.98
N VAL A 592 -14.43 -13.22 33.37
CA VAL A 592 -14.91 -12.01 32.72
C VAL A 592 -16.27 -11.58 33.23
N GLU A 593 -16.48 -10.26 33.30
CA GLU A 593 -17.79 -9.64 33.52
C GLU A 593 -18.34 -9.17 32.18
N GLY A 594 -19.47 -9.70 31.78
CA GLY A 594 -20.17 -9.32 30.56
C GLY A 594 -20.88 -7.96 30.67
N PRO A 595 -21.43 -7.41 29.57
CA PRO A 595 -22.11 -6.12 29.54
C PRO A 595 -23.39 -6.09 30.39
N ASP A 596 -23.97 -7.27 30.70
CA ASP A 596 -25.13 -7.43 31.59
C ASP A 596 -24.75 -7.60 33.07
N GLY A 597 -23.46 -7.51 33.41
CA GLY A 597 -22.92 -7.72 34.74
C GLY A 597 -22.78 -9.20 35.15
N SER A 598 -23.08 -10.14 34.25
CA SER A 598 -22.88 -11.56 34.53
C SER A 598 -21.39 -11.90 34.55
N VAL A 599 -21.00 -12.75 35.53
CA VAL A 599 -19.62 -13.22 35.63
C VAL A 599 -19.53 -14.65 35.11
N GLN A 600 -18.62 -14.90 34.17
CA GLN A 600 -18.35 -16.22 33.63
C GLN A 600 -16.87 -16.54 33.60
N LEU A 601 -16.54 -17.82 33.59
CA LEU A 601 -15.21 -18.34 33.35
C LEU A 601 -15.11 -18.78 31.89
N ILE A 602 -14.13 -18.21 31.15
CA ILE A 602 -13.75 -18.68 29.82
C ILE A 602 -12.56 -19.62 30.00
N PRO A 603 -12.71 -20.93 29.74
CA PRO A 603 -11.65 -21.91 29.92
C PRO A 603 -10.50 -21.66 28.95
N ALA A 604 -9.26 -21.66 29.43
CA ALA A 604 -8.06 -21.47 28.62
C ALA A 604 -6.85 -22.21 29.20
N ASP A 605 -6.07 -22.83 28.32
CA ASP A 605 -4.76 -23.40 28.67
C ASP A 605 -3.71 -22.28 28.72
N THR A 606 -3.89 -21.26 27.88
CA THR A 606 -3.00 -20.09 27.79
C THR A 606 -3.80 -18.80 27.65
N VAL A 607 -3.35 -17.75 28.29
CA VAL A 607 -3.90 -16.40 28.17
C VAL A 607 -2.86 -15.50 27.50
N VAL A 608 -3.21 -14.85 26.41
CA VAL A 608 -2.32 -13.92 25.71
C VAL A 608 -2.73 -12.49 26.02
N ALA A 609 -1.82 -11.74 26.66
CA ALA A 609 -2.06 -10.35 27.05
C ALA A 609 -1.68 -9.36 25.92
N ALA A 610 -2.70 -8.73 25.32
CA ALA A 610 -2.57 -7.69 24.29
C ALA A 610 -3.17 -6.35 24.76
N LEU A 611 -2.83 -5.92 25.97
CA LEU A 611 -3.47 -4.85 26.73
C LEU A 611 -2.89 -3.45 26.44
N GLY A 612 -2.05 -3.34 25.39
CA GLY A 612 -1.42 -2.09 24.96
C GLY A 612 0.04 -1.96 25.38
N MET A 613 0.61 -0.79 25.10
CA MET A 613 2.03 -0.48 25.32
C MET A 613 2.17 0.79 26.15
N ARG A 614 3.25 0.87 26.91
CA ARG A 614 3.62 2.03 27.74
C ARG A 614 5.02 2.51 27.36
N ALA A 615 5.20 3.83 27.21
CA ALA A 615 6.48 4.46 26.96
C ALA A 615 7.52 4.09 28.06
N ASN A 616 8.74 3.80 27.63
CA ASN A 616 9.87 3.62 28.56
C ASN A 616 10.24 4.96 29.19
N ASP A 617 10.60 4.93 30.48
CA ASP A 617 11.03 6.11 31.20
C ASP A 617 12.40 6.59 30.69
N THR A 618 12.49 7.86 30.31
CA THR A 618 13.69 8.53 29.82
C THR A 618 14.38 9.39 30.87
N GLY A 619 13.80 9.56 32.05
CA GLY A 619 14.23 10.55 33.05
C GLY A 619 15.69 10.46 33.46
N GLU A 620 16.23 9.26 33.70
CA GLU A 620 17.65 9.08 34.06
C GLU A 620 18.60 9.46 32.91
N LEU A 621 18.23 9.10 31.67
CA LEU A 621 19.01 9.42 30.47
C LEU A 621 18.97 10.92 30.18
N GLU A 622 17.81 11.54 30.26
CA GLU A 622 17.65 13.00 30.12
C GLU A 622 18.49 13.76 31.13
N ALA A 623 18.43 13.35 32.41
CA ALA A 623 19.24 13.96 33.47
C ALA A 623 20.75 13.76 33.24
N LEU A 624 21.16 12.62 32.68
CA LEU A 624 22.56 12.34 32.33
C LEU A 624 23.04 13.31 31.23
N VAL A 625 22.28 13.43 30.15
CA VAL A 625 22.62 14.28 28.99
C VAL A 625 22.58 15.76 29.38
N GLN A 626 21.59 16.17 30.18
CA GLN A 626 21.48 17.55 30.69
C GLN A 626 22.69 17.96 31.53
N ARG A 627 23.17 17.06 32.42
CA ARG A 627 24.39 17.33 33.22
C ARG A 627 25.63 17.53 32.35
N ALA A 628 25.67 16.92 31.15
CA ALA A 628 26.75 17.12 30.20
C ALA A 628 26.57 18.40 29.35
N GLY A 629 25.46 19.12 29.48
CA GLY A 629 25.16 20.35 28.73
C GLY A 629 24.87 20.11 27.25
N VAL A 630 24.47 18.91 26.83
CA VAL A 630 24.19 18.54 25.45
C VAL A 630 22.68 18.66 25.17
N PRO A 631 22.24 19.22 24.04
CA PRO A 631 20.83 19.17 23.61
C PRO A 631 20.33 17.73 23.49
N CYS A 632 19.05 17.50 23.88
CA CYS A 632 18.46 16.19 23.93
C CYS A 632 17.03 16.19 23.38
N HIS A 633 16.76 15.33 22.41
CA HIS A 633 15.46 15.14 21.78
C HIS A 633 14.92 13.74 22.06
N LYS A 634 13.60 13.63 22.23
CA LYS A 634 12.91 12.33 22.36
C LYS A 634 12.05 12.06 21.16
N ILE A 635 12.09 10.82 20.64
CA ILE A 635 11.32 10.40 19.47
C ILE A 635 10.72 9.00 19.64
N GLY A 636 9.69 8.73 18.89
CA GLY A 636 9.03 7.42 18.85
C GLY A 636 8.30 7.05 20.13
N ASP A 637 8.20 5.77 20.38
CA ASP A 637 7.36 5.23 21.45
C ASP A 637 7.78 5.61 22.87
N CYS A 638 8.99 6.09 23.09
CA CYS A 638 9.39 6.62 24.42
C CYS A 638 8.77 8.00 24.71
N VAL A 639 8.21 8.68 23.71
CA VAL A 639 7.34 9.85 23.90
C VAL A 639 5.92 9.38 24.19
N ARG A 640 5.40 8.54 23.33
CA ARG A 640 4.09 7.91 23.44
C ARG A 640 4.04 6.71 22.49
N ALA A 641 3.61 5.55 22.99
CA ALA A 641 3.43 4.36 22.16
C ALA A 641 2.33 4.58 21.11
N ARG A 642 2.69 4.42 19.82
CA ARG A 642 1.82 4.68 18.66
C ARG A 642 2.13 3.68 17.55
N LYS A 643 2.08 4.12 16.28
CA LYS A 643 2.30 3.29 15.10
C LYS A 643 3.70 3.47 14.51
N ILE A 644 4.07 2.59 13.59
CA ILE A 644 5.34 2.66 12.86
C ILE A 644 5.51 4.02 12.16
N TYR A 645 4.42 4.56 11.58
CA TYR A 645 4.44 5.87 10.95
C TYR A 645 4.95 6.97 11.87
N ASP A 646 4.43 7.03 13.10
CA ASP A 646 4.84 8.06 14.08
C ASP A 646 6.33 7.94 14.41
N ALA A 647 6.80 6.71 14.63
CA ALA A 647 8.20 6.44 14.92
C ALA A 647 9.14 6.82 13.75
N VAL A 648 8.75 6.48 12.52
CA VAL A 648 9.52 6.80 11.31
C VAL A 648 9.50 8.30 11.03
N SER A 649 8.34 8.95 11.09
CA SER A 649 8.21 10.39 10.83
C SER A 649 8.95 11.23 11.88
N GLU A 650 8.84 10.88 13.17
CA GLU A 650 9.58 11.59 14.23
C GLU A 650 11.09 11.40 14.09
N GLY A 651 11.56 10.19 13.74
CA GLY A 651 12.96 9.92 13.45
C GLY A 651 13.49 10.76 12.29
N TYR A 652 12.68 10.86 11.24
CA TYR A 652 13.00 11.66 10.06
C TYR A 652 13.05 13.16 10.38
N LEU A 653 11.97 13.71 10.93
CA LEU A 653 11.83 15.15 11.20
C LEU A 653 12.84 15.63 12.26
N SER A 654 13.09 14.83 13.29
CA SER A 654 14.10 15.17 14.29
C SER A 654 15.50 15.29 13.68
N ALA A 655 15.88 14.38 12.79
CA ALA A 655 17.16 14.45 12.11
C ALA A 655 17.20 15.53 11.02
N LEU A 656 16.06 15.84 10.40
CA LEU A 656 15.95 16.90 9.39
C LEU A 656 16.13 18.31 10.02
N SER A 657 15.82 18.47 11.30
CA SER A 657 15.93 19.74 12.04
C SER A 657 17.29 19.99 12.67
N LEU A 658 18.24 19.01 12.64
CA LEU A 658 19.57 19.16 13.17
C LEU A 658 20.41 20.16 12.36
#